data_998f7e9047db94124e7494e7f0fa41a7
#
_entry.id   998f7e9047db94124e7494e7f0fa41a7
#
_cell.length_a   1.000
_cell.length_b   1.000
_cell.length_c   1.000
_cell.angle_alpha   90.00
_cell.angle_beta   90.00
_cell.angle_gamma   90.00
#
_symmetry.space_group_name_H-M   'P 1'
#
loop_
_entity.id
_entity.type
_entity.pdbx_description
1 polymer ?
#
loop_
_entity_poly.entity_id
_entity_poly.type
_entity_poly.pdbx_seq_one_letter_code
_entity_poly.pdbx_strand_id
1 'polypeptide(L)'
;MTKSIVLVLLFTVSIFISPSVLLGQTPVSSRIWKGNSKDDGSVHALGNGKMLVYESGSKIFWIGASPYSTPTLFNLDLVDYKQIETTSSRETGTAIWTHEVYQNGKSLGTMVDFVDTSLPCMIRHFNLAKSLIFRLKLLDEAIVVTKSEFEDLKGGYSKLLLLVPKGTLFFEKYAYPGTIYHQIAMEGNVKVEPSKEEKNVYILTFEPGVSKLYFIGGPEYPQTINNWEEIRNLTYDNLLERTRKWWKVFTNERIDFERRLPSALPLRQKLLQTIDDVSVMIKSQQSQQGAVMAGYRYPMGYVRDQYGVSRGLLALGYIEEAKHILDFYWNIWQKFGEIHNAQGIGIQGVFHYAENDEVEITGYLVLEAFDLLEKSGDDKFMQMIFPMLEWCWEVQKKHLVRGMLPFNGDETYVAGGFLPRSSLNDGSVEATLLFIDGGEKLLEWVKKHKKWSSEKIEDERIVFEKTRKLFRENFWENGQLITNNPERVNLTKIPRFRRGPCERRGPDCLLINSKGVRSGAMWSECDPNNRYQCPACMVLGPLPKVEPVFYHLISSNLVPLYVHSTLFKTGELKPMVEKVYSQYEKTGILSCIIDSTGTNKNKGTVGYDYGFLLYSMLETGMGNAEKVYRQTLSVTDSAGVWSEYYLENIPYLTRYRPWESAANIEALIKFANQYQK
;
A
#
# COMPACT_ATOMS: atom_id res chain seq x y z
N MET A 1 38.16 -7.09 54.45
CA MET A 1 37.37 -8.34 54.41
C MET A 1 35.92 -7.98 54.11
N THR A 2 35.51 -8.06 52.90
CA THR A 2 34.10 -7.95 52.49
C THR A 2 33.88 -8.87 51.30
N LYS A 3 33.11 -9.88 51.50
CA LYS A 3 32.77 -10.92 50.52
C LYS A 3 31.73 -10.40 49.57
N SER A 4 32.02 -10.39 48.28
CA SER A 4 31.03 -10.19 47.22
C SER A 4 30.32 -11.51 46.89
N ILE A 5 29.01 -11.50 46.97
CA ILE A 5 28.14 -12.59 46.54
C ILE A 5 27.78 -12.34 45.09
N VAL A 6 28.17 -13.26 44.20
CA VAL A 6 27.76 -13.27 42.79
C VAL A 6 26.47 -14.09 42.70
N LEU A 7 25.39 -13.42 42.30
CA LEU A 7 24.10 -14.04 42.04
C LEU A 7 24.05 -14.50 40.56
N VAL A 8 24.07 -15.81 40.33
CA VAL A 8 23.88 -16.42 39.01
C VAL A 8 22.39 -16.64 38.79
N LEU A 9 21.81 -15.89 37.87
CA LEU A 9 20.43 -16.08 37.39
C LEU A 9 20.47 -17.10 36.25
N LEU A 10 19.94 -18.28 36.51
CA LEU A 10 19.64 -19.32 35.52
C LEU A 10 18.34 -18.95 34.77
N PHE A 11 18.45 -18.60 33.50
CA PHE A 11 17.31 -18.53 32.62
C PHE A 11 16.99 -19.92 32.08
N THR A 12 15.88 -20.49 32.52
CA THR A 12 15.28 -21.67 31.89
C THR A 12 14.55 -21.24 30.63
N VAL A 13 15.09 -21.61 29.49
CA VAL A 13 14.40 -21.46 28.18
C VAL A 13 13.42 -22.62 28.07
N SER A 14 12.13 -22.35 28.21
CA SER A 14 11.06 -23.32 27.91
C SER A 14 10.90 -23.37 26.40
N ILE A 15 11.41 -24.44 25.79
CA ILE A 15 11.16 -24.76 24.37
C ILE A 15 9.73 -25.33 24.30
N PHE A 16 8.78 -24.55 23.81
CA PHE A 16 7.48 -25.07 23.41
C PHE A 16 7.62 -25.86 22.12
N ILE A 17 7.59 -27.19 22.22
CA ILE A 17 7.45 -28.09 21.07
C ILE A 17 6.00 -28.02 20.63
N SER A 18 5.77 -27.48 19.43
CA SER A 18 4.43 -27.49 18.80
C SER A 18 4.00 -28.92 18.53
N PRO A 19 2.73 -29.28 18.75
CA PRO A 19 2.23 -30.60 18.42
C PRO A 19 2.27 -30.85 16.92
N SER A 20 2.66 -32.06 16.57
CA SER A 20 2.77 -32.58 15.21
C SER A 20 1.48 -32.40 14.40
N VAL A 21 1.63 -31.77 13.23
CA VAL A 21 0.60 -31.54 12.23
C VAL A 21 0.07 -32.88 11.71
N LEU A 22 -1.20 -33.14 11.86
CA LEU A 22 -1.93 -34.18 11.15
C LEU A 22 -1.96 -33.83 9.64
N LEU A 23 -1.38 -34.72 8.85
CA LEU A 23 -1.40 -34.65 7.38
C LEU A 23 -2.85 -34.63 6.87
N GLY A 24 -3.25 -33.57 6.23
CA GLY A 24 -4.49 -33.49 5.45
C GLY A 24 -5.34 -32.21 5.57
N GLN A 25 -5.01 -31.26 6.46
CA GLN A 25 -5.73 -30.00 6.54
C GLN A 25 -4.92 -28.86 5.90
N THR A 26 -5.58 -28.07 5.09
CA THR A 26 -5.01 -26.85 4.53
C THR A 26 -4.62 -25.92 5.69
N PRO A 27 -3.37 -25.45 5.78
CA PRO A 27 -2.96 -24.62 6.91
C PRO A 27 -3.72 -23.28 6.90
N VAL A 28 -4.33 -22.94 8.03
CA VAL A 28 -4.95 -21.63 8.25
C VAL A 28 -3.87 -20.64 8.70
N SER A 29 -3.87 -19.44 8.12
CA SER A 29 -2.99 -18.37 8.54
C SER A 29 -3.42 -17.87 9.93
N SER A 30 -2.57 -18.08 10.94
CA SER A 30 -2.88 -17.70 12.34
C SER A 30 -2.15 -16.44 12.75
N ARG A 31 -2.85 -15.54 13.43
CA ARG A 31 -2.30 -14.30 13.97
C ARG A 31 -2.82 -14.12 15.39
N ILE A 32 -1.96 -13.69 16.29
CA ILE A 32 -2.29 -13.54 17.71
C ILE A 32 -2.12 -12.08 18.11
N TRP A 33 -3.18 -11.50 18.66
CA TRP A 33 -3.18 -10.21 19.31
C TRP A 33 -3.59 -10.36 20.77
N LYS A 34 -2.90 -9.66 21.63
CA LYS A 34 -3.28 -9.55 23.04
C LYS A 34 -3.72 -8.13 23.30
N GLY A 35 -4.94 -7.98 23.77
CA GLY A 35 -5.58 -6.68 23.89
C GLY A 35 -4.85 -5.65 24.75
N ASN A 36 -4.11 -6.09 25.75
CA ASN A 36 -3.27 -5.25 26.61
C ASN A 36 -1.77 -5.43 26.38
N SER A 37 -1.39 -6.33 25.49
CA SER A 37 0.00 -6.56 25.17
C SER A 37 0.50 -5.52 24.17
N LYS A 38 1.79 -5.49 23.98
CA LYS A 38 2.39 -4.73 22.90
C LYS A 38 1.79 -5.22 21.59
N ASP A 39 0.84 -4.47 21.08
CA ASP A 39 0.36 -4.59 19.73
C ASP A 39 1.60 -4.53 18.82
N ASP A 40 1.83 -5.54 17.99
CA ASP A 40 2.91 -5.51 17.03
C ASP A 40 2.62 -4.53 15.88
N GLY A 41 1.47 -3.84 15.95
CA GLY A 41 0.97 -2.92 14.93
C GLY A 41 0.50 -3.61 13.68
N SER A 42 0.31 -4.94 13.68
CA SER A 42 -0.19 -5.65 12.52
C SER A 42 -1.61 -5.27 12.20
N VAL A 43 -1.85 -5.15 10.92
CA VAL A 43 -3.12 -4.78 10.31
C VAL A 43 -3.49 -5.83 9.29
N HIS A 44 -4.76 -6.09 9.14
CA HIS A 44 -5.31 -6.86 8.03
C HIS A 44 -6.54 -6.15 7.45
N ALA A 45 -6.95 -6.59 6.27
CA ALA A 45 -8.09 -6.01 5.60
C ALA A 45 -9.05 -7.07 5.07
N LEU A 46 -10.32 -6.67 5.00
CA LEU A 46 -11.39 -7.38 4.34
C LEU A 46 -11.94 -6.48 3.24
N GLY A 47 -12.15 -7.03 2.05
CA GLY A 47 -12.63 -6.21 0.93
C GLY A 47 -13.18 -7.05 -0.22
N ASN A 48 -14.06 -6.45 -1.00
CA ASN A 48 -14.75 -7.09 -2.14
C ASN A 48 -14.76 -6.21 -3.41
N GLY A 49 -14.00 -5.13 -3.41
CA GLY A 49 -14.02 -4.12 -4.47
C GLY A 49 -15.00 -2.97 -4.24
N LYS A 50 -15.99 -3.11 -3.35
CA LYS A 50 -16.99 -2.07 -3.02
C LYS A 50 -16.84 -1.54 -1.60
N MET A 51 -16.49 -2.39 -0.66
CA MET A 51 -16.19 -2.05 0.73
C MET A 51 -14.83 -2.59 1.09
N LEU A 52 -14.05 -1.79 1.81
CA LEU A 52 -12.77 -2.15 2.38
C LEU A 52 -12.78 -1.80 3.87
N VAL A 53 -12.39 -2.75 4.69
CA VAL A 53 -12.32 -2.59 6.14
C VAL A 53 -10.92 -2.97 6.59
N TYR A 54 -10.28 -2.10 7.39
CA TYR A 54 -9.02 -2.43 8.05
C TYR A 54 -9.24 -2.69 9.54
N GLU A 55 -8.63 -3.76 9.98
CA GLU A 55 -8.69 -4.23 11.35
C GLU A 55 -7.29 -4.44 11.94
N SER A 56 -7.21 -4.28 13.26
CA SER A 56 -6.08 -4.75 14.06
C SER A 56 -6.63 -5.68 15.13
N GLY A 57 -6.40 -6.98 15.00
CA GLY A 57 -7.17 -7.98 15.75
C GLY A 57 -8.65 -7.84 15.45
N SER A 58 -9.48 -7.69 16.49
CA SER A 58 -10.93 -7.47 16.36
C SER A 58 -11.35 -6.00 16.31
N LYS A 59 -10.39 -5.09 16.38
CA LYS A 59 -10.62 -3.63 16.31
C LYS A 59 -10.79 -3.20 14.87
N ILE A 60 -11.92 -2.60 14.54
CA ILE A 60 -12.14 -1.92 13.27
C ILE A 60 -11.77 -0.44 13.43
N PHE A 61 -10.80 0.03 12.64
CA PHE A 61 -10.33 1.40 12.75
C PHE A 61 -10.43 2.22 11.46
N TRP A 62 -10.72 1.55 10.33
CA TRP A 62 -10.91 2.24 9.06
C TRP A 62 -11.92 1.49 8.19
N ILE A 63 -12.85 2.20 7.59
CA ILE A 63 -13.86 1.66 6.67
C ILE A 63 -14.00 2.62 5.49
N GLY A 64 -13.73 2.11 4.29
CA GLY A 64 -14.09 2.73 3.03
C GLY A 64 -15.22 1.95 2.38
N ALA A 65 -16.36 2.57 2.21
CA ALA A 65 -17.53 1.86 1.72
C ALA A 65 -18.16 2.57 0.56
N SER A 66 -18.12 1.88 -0.58
CA SER A 66 -18.60 2.26 -1.90
C SER A 66 -18.71 3.78 -2.11
N PRO A 67 -17.66 4.42 -2.54
CA PRO A 67 -16.36 3.91 -3.03
C PRO A 67 -15.33 3.59 -1.94
N TYR A 68 -14.18 3.02 -2.34
CA TYR A 68 -13.07 2.73 -1.41
C TYR A 68 -12.47 4.00 -0.82
N SER A 69 -12.23 5.01 -1.63
CA SER A 69 -11.73 6.31 -1.18
C SER A 69 -12.84 7.11 -0.52
N THR A 70 -13.20 6.74 0.70
CA THR A 70 -14.15 7.48 1.53
C THR A 70 -13.60 7.76 2.91
N PRO A 71 -13.99 8.86 3.55
CA PRO A 71 -13.67 9.10 4.94
C PRO A 71 -14.34 8.07 5.85
N THR A 72 -13.64 7.65 6.89
CA THR A 72 -14.20 6.79 7.93
C THR A 72 -15.06 7.62 8.88
N LEU A 73 -16.25 7.14 9.21
CA LEU A 73 -17.19 7.82 10.11
C LEU A 73 -17.17 7.32 11.54
N PHE A 74 -16.63 6.14 11.79
CA PHE A 74 -16.61 5.54 13.14
C PHE A 74 -15.49 4.51 13.28
N ASN A 75 -15.17 4.21 14.55
CA ASN A 75 -14.30 3.11 14.96
C ASN A 75 -15.05 2.17 15.89
N LEU A 76 -14.66 0.91 15.89
CA LEU A 76 -15.23 -0.11 16.79
C LEU A 76 -14.11 -0.79 17.57
N ASP A 77 -14.13 -0.64 18.89
CA ASP A 77 -13.15 -1.23 19.81
C ASP A 77 -13.83 -2.13 20.83
N LEU A 78 -13.15 -3.20 21.23
CA LEU A 78 -13.59 -4.03 22.37
C LEU A 78 -13.30 -3.29 23.67
N VAL A 79 -14.29 -3.20 24.57
CA VAL A 79 -14.13 -2.58 25.90
C VAL A 79 -13.40 -3.56 26.82
N ASP A 80 -12.66 -3.03 27.80
CA ASP A 80 -11.82 -3.81 28.71
C ASP A 80 -10.78 -4.71 28.03
N TYR A 81 -10.36 -4.31 26.86
CA TYR A 81 -9.39 -5.08 26.08
C TYR A 81 -8.08 -5.39 26.84
N LYS A 82 -7.79 -4.68 27.92
CA LYS A 82 -6.62 -4.94 28.79
C LYS A 82 -6.67 -6.31 29.48
N GLN A 83 -7.86 -6.87 29.66
CA GLN A 83 -8.08 -8.18 30.26
C GLN A 83 -8.45 -9.26 29.23
N ILE A 84 -8.67 -8.86 27.98
CA ILE A 84 -9.12 -9.72 26.91
C ILE A 84 -7.96 -9.99 25.95
N GLU A 85 -7.78 -11.26 25.63
CA GLU A 85 -6.86 -11.73 24.59
C GLU A 85 -7.67 -12.18 23.39
N THR A 86 -7.23 -11.79 22.20
CA THR A 86 -7.86 -12.21 20.95
C THR A 86 -6.84 -12.94 20.09
N THR A 87 -7.17 -14.15 19.67
CA THR A 87 -6.41 -14.89 18.66
C THR A 87 -7.17 -14.82 17.36
N SER A 88 -6.53 -14.28 16.33
CA SER A 88 -7.14 -14.09 15.01
C SER A 88 -6.51 -15.04 14.01
N SER A 89 -7.35 -15.72 13.24
CA SER A 89 -6.92 -16.60 12.16
C SER A 89 -7.70 -16.31 10.89
N ARG A 90 -7.00 -16.38 9.76
CA ARG A 90 -7.58 -16.21 8.44
C ARG A 90 -7.82 -17.56 7.78
N GLU A 91 -8.99 -17.78 7.22
CA GLU A 91 -9.26 -18.94 6.37
C GLU A 91 -8.41 -18.85 5.10
N THR A 92 -7.62 -19.89 4.82
CA THR A 92 -6.72 -19.92 3.66
C THR A 92 -7.44 -19.63 2.35
N GLY A 93 -6.86 -18.78 1.52
CA GLY A 93 -7.42 -18.38 0.23
C GLY A 93 -8.58 -17.40 0.32
N THR A 94 -8.90 -16.86 1.48
CA THR A 94 -10.01 -15.94 1.68
C THR A 94 -9.63 -14.76 2.58
N ALA A 95 -10.41 -13.68 2.58
CA ALA A 95 -10.36 -12.65 3.61
C ALA A 95 -11.46 -12.85 4.66
N ILE A 96 -11.68 -14.08 5.07
CA ILE A 96 -12.58 -14.45 6.18
C ILE A 96 -11.72 -14.65 7.42
N TRP A 97 -11.98 -13.88 8.47
CA TRP A 97 -11.23 -13.90 9.71
C TRP A 97 -12.07 -14.44 10.85
N THR A 98 -11.47 -15.27 11.67
CA THR A 98 -12.05 -15.77 12.92
C THR A 98 -11.24 -15.23 14.09
N HIS A 99 -11.91 -14.62 15.04
CA HIS A 99 -11.35 -14.10 16.27
C HIS A 99 -11.87 -14.94 17.45
N GLU A 100 -10.99 -15.66 18.09
CA GLU A 100 -11.26 -16.34 19.34
C GLU A 100 -10.94 -15.39 20.49
N VAL A 101 -11.90 -15.19 21.38
CA VAL A 101 -11.80 -14.21 22.46
C VAL A 101 -11.67 -14.91 23.79
N TYR A 102 -10.67 -14.53 24.56
CA TYR A 102 -10.35 -15.10 25.87
C TYR A 102 -10.26 -14.04 26.94
N GLN A 103 -10.61 -14.40 28.17
CA GLN A 103 -10.35 -13.62 29.37
C GLN A 103 -9.74 -14.52 30.44
N ASN A 104 -8.54 -14.19 30.89
CA ASN A 104 -7.79 -15.01 31.86
C ASN A 104 -7.71 -16.51 31.44
N GLY A 105 -7.45 -16.75 30.16
CA GLY A 105 -7.33 -18.09 29.57
C GLY A 105 -8.65 -18.84 29.37
N LYS A 106 -9.81 -18.26 29.71
CA LYS A 106 -11.13 -18.84 29.48
C LYS A 106 -11.75 -18.25 28.22
N SER A 107 -12.25 -19.10 27.33
CA SER A 107 -12.95 -18.65 26.12
C SER A 107 -14.24 -17.91 26.49
N LEU A 108 -14.41 -16.76 25.86
CA LEU A 108 -15.63 -15.96 25.88
C LEU A 108 -16.50 -16.25 24.66
N GLY A 109 -15.92 -16.81 23.59
CA GLY A 109 -16.60 -17.13 22.35
C GLY A 109 -15.76 -16.76 21.11
N THR A 110 -16.42 -16.72 19.96
CA THR A 110 -15.81 -16.46 18.67
C THR A 110 -16.56 -15.35 17.93
N MET A 111 -15.80 -14.65 17.07
CA MET A 111 -16.34 -13.72 16.07
C MET A 111 -15.80 -14.12 14.70
N VAL A 112 -16.65 -14.06 13.67
CA VAL A 112 -16.25 -14.30 12.27
C VAL A 112 -16.57 -13.08 11.46
N ASP A 113 -15.54 -12.52 10.81
CA ASP A 113 -15.59 -11.29 10.06
C ASP A 113 -15.33 -11.53 8.57
N PHE A 114 -16.16 -10.96 7.73
CA PHE A 114 -15.98 -10.96 6.28
C PHE A 114 -16.79 -9.84 5.62
N VAL A 115 -16.40 -9.47 4.41
CA VAL A 115 -17.18 -8.58 3.54
C VAL A 115 -17.92 -9.42 2.52
N ASP A 116 -19.22 -9.15 2.35
CA ASP A 116 -20.04 -9.83 1.34
C ASP A 116 -19.51 -9.63 -0.08
N THR A 117 -19.72 -10.58 -0.97
CA THR A 117 -19.12 -10.57 -2.32
C THR A 117 -19.74 -9.56 -3.28
N SER A 118 -21.01 -9.21 -3.10
CA SER A 118 -21.77 -8.40 -4.07
C SER A 118 -22.17 -7.03 -3.54
N LEU A 119 -22.27 -6.88 -2.22
CA LEU A 119 -22.75 -5.67 -1.56
C LEU A 119 -21.65 -5.02 -0.73
N PRO A 120 -21.66 -3.70 -0.56
CA PRO A 120 -20.76 -3.00 0.36
C PRO A 120 -21.21 -3.22 1.81
N CYS A 121 -21.06 -4.45 2.27
CA CYS A 121 -21.49 -4.89 3.59
C CYS A 121 -20.45 -5.78 4.25
N MET A 122 -19.95 -5.35 5.41
CA MET A 122 -19.16 -6.19 6.31
C MET A 122 -20.09 -6.85 7.32
N ILE A 123 -19.86 -8.13 7.57
CA ILE A 123 -20.60 -8.95 8.53
C ILE A 123 -19.64 -9.40 9.62
N ARG A 124 -20.02 -9.16 10.89
CA ARG A 124 -19.41 -9.78 12.07
C ARG A 124 -20.43 -10.70 12.74
N HIS A 125 -20.17 -11.98 12.73
CA HIS A 125 -21.00 -12.99 13.36
C HIS A 125 -20.40 -13.40 14.69
N PHE A 126 -21.19 -13.32 15.74
CA PHE A 126 -20.82 -13.68 17.10
C PHE A 126 -21.41 -15.04 17.49
N ASN A 127 -20.62 -15.84 18.20
CA ASN A 127 -21.07 -17.02 18.95
C ASN A 127 -20.42 -16.96 20.34
N LEU A 128 -21.16 -16.44 21.33
CA LEU A 128 -20.62 -16.04 22.60
C LEU A 128 -21.10 -16.93 23.75
N ALA A 129 -20.17 -17.35 24.60
CA ALA A 129 -20.46 -17.98 25.88
C ALA A 129 -20.67 -16.96 27.00
N LYS A 130 -20.15 -15.74 26.85
CA LYS A 130 -20.31 -14.62 27.78
C LYS A 130 -20.48 -13.31 26.98
N SER A 131 -21.06 -12.31 27.64
CA SER A 131 -21.26 -10.99 27.03
C SER A 131 -19.95 -10.36 26.65
N LEU A 132 -19.94 -9.74 25.47
CA LEU A 132 -18.86 -8.84 24.99
C LEU A 132 -19.38 -7.43 24.83
N ILE A 133 -18.55 -6.46 25.20
CA ILE A 133 -18.90 -5.05 25.15
C ILE A 133 -17.98 -4.36 24.16
N PHE A 134 -18.56 -3.68 23.19
CA PHE A 134 -17.86 -2.88 22.21
C PHE A 134 -18.17 -1.40 22.40
N ARG A 135 -17.19 -0.59 22.09
CA ARG A 135 -17.27 0.86 22.03
C ARG A 135 -17.28 1.29 20.56
N LEU A 136 -18.41 1.76 20.11
CA LEU A 136 -18.59 2.39 18.82
C LEU A 136 -18.35 3.89 19.00
N LYS A 137 -17.20 4.38 18.57
CA LYS A 137 -16.85 5.81 18.62
C LYS A 137 -17.11 6.42 17.26
N LEU A 138 -18.05 7.37 17.21
CA LEU A 138 -18.25 8.21 16.04
C LEU A 138 -17.12 9.23 15.96
N LEU A 139 -16.61 9.47 14.76
CA LEU A 139 -15.69 10.55 14.49
C LEU A 139 -16.45 11.89 14.55
N ASP A 140 -15.73 12.98 14.75
CA ASP A 140 -16.32 14.32 14.98
C ASP A 140 -17.19 14.79 13.83
N GLU A 141 -16.95 14.29 12.63
CA GLU A 141 -17.67 14.59 11.40
C GLU A 141 -18.96 13.78 11.22
N ALA A 142 -19.23 12.82 12.09
CA ALA A 142 -20.37 11.92 11.96
C ALA A 142 -21.48 12.21 12.99
N ILE A 143 -22.72 11.99 12.59
CA ILE A 143 -23.89 12.01 13.47
C ILE A 143 -24.76 10.78 13.24
N VAL A 144 -25.48 10.35 14.30
CA VAL A 144 -26.56 9.39 14.20
C VAL A 144 -27.85 10.14 13.88
N VAL A 145 -28.41 9.88 12.70
CA VAL A 145 -29.65 10.53 12.26
C VAL A 145 -30.87 9.78 12.78
N THR A 146 -30.85 8.45 12.75
CA THR A 146 -31.95 7.61 13.22
C THR A 146 -31.46 6.48 14.08
N LYS A 147 -32.27 6.19 15.11
CA LYS A 147 -32.25 4.93 15.83
C LYS A 147 -33.61 4.29 15.65
N SER A 148 -33.64 3.08 15.19
CA SER A 148 -34.86 2.29 15.08
C SER A 148 -34.68 0.89 15.65
N GLU A 149 -35.71 0.40 16.27
CA GLU A 149 -35.86 -1.01 16.62
C GLU A 149 -37.00 -1.54 15.77
N PHE A 150 -36.80 -2.66 15.14
CA PHE A 150 -37.83 -3.31 14.35
C PHE A 150 -37.80 -4.81 14.54
N GLU A 151 -38.98 -5.41 14.49
CA GLU A 151 -39.12 -6.85 14.50
C GLU A 151 -38.74 -7.38 13.13
N ASP A 152 -37.77 -8.27 13.11
CA ASP A 152 -37.39 -8.94 11.88
C ASP A 152 -38.50 -9.87 11.41
N LEU A 153 -38.58 -10.14 10.10
CA LEU A 153 -39.52 -11.08 9.49
C LEU A 153 -39.44 -12.52 10.04
N LYS A 154 -38.42 -12.82 10.84
CA LYS A 154 -38.19 -14.09 11.51
C LYS A 154 -38.50 -14.06 13.00
N GLY A 155 -39.07 -12.97 13.50
CA GLY A 155 -39.43 -12.80 14.92
C GLY A 155 -38.29 -12.42 15.85
N GLY A 156 -37.14 -11.95 15.27
CA GLY A 156 -36.02 -11.39 16.03
C GLY A 156 -36.12 -9.86 16.11
N TYR A 157 -35.42 -9.26 17.07
CA TYR A 157 -35.28 -7.81 17.15
C TYR A 157 -34.00 -7.36 16.50
N SER A 158 -34.09 -6.41 15.59
CA SER A 158 -32.97 -5.75 14.93
C SER A 158 -32.90 -4.30 15.33
N LYS A 159 -31.66 -3.80 15.50
CA LYS A 159 -31.38 -2.39 15.78
C LYS A 159 -30.63 -1.78 14.64
N LEU A 160 -31.05 -0.60 14.24
CA LEU A 160 -30.46 0.13 13.14
C LEU A 160 -29.98 1.51 13.59
N LEU A 161 -28.74 1.83 13.31
CA LEU A 161 -28.17 3.17 13.42
C LEU A 161 -27.84 3.67 12.03
N LEU A 162 -28.39 4.80 11.61
CA LEU A 162 -28.02 5.45 10.38
C LEU A 162 -27.06 6.60 10.69
N LEU A 163 -25.85 6.52 10.12
CA LEU A 163 -24.79 7.51 10.25
C LEU A 163 -24.70 8.35 8.98
N VAL A 164 -24.62 9.65 9.15
CA VAL A 164 -24.36 10.62 8.08
C VAL A 164 -23.26 11.59 8.49
N PRO A 165 -22.58 12.23 7.53
CA PRO A 165 -21.64 13.30 7.84
C PRO A 165 -22.35 14.52 8.41
N LYS A 166 -21.68 15.18 9.33
CA LYS A 166 -22.17 16.44 9.97
C LYS A 166 -21.95 17.68 9.11
N GLY A 167 -21.08 17.59 8.14
CA GLY A 167 -20.72 18.71 7.27
C GLY A 167 -19.86 18.21 6.12
N THR A 168 -19.07 19.09 5.52
CA THR A 168 -18.11 18.70 4.49
C THR A 168 -17.09 17.75 5.07
N LEU A 169 -16.97 16.58 4.48
CA LEU A 169 -15.94 15.61 4.82
C LEU A 169 -14.64 15.96 4.09
N PHE A 170 -13.55 15.66 4.74
CA PHE A 170 -12.22 15.73 4.13
C PHE A 170 -11.64 14.33 4.04
N PHE A 171 -11.14 14.02 2.85
CA PHE A 171 -10.39 12.84 2.56
C PHE A 171 -8.93 13.24 2.39
N GLU A 172 -8.11 12.89 3.35
CA GLU A 172 -6.80 13.54 3.54
C GLU A 172 -6.96 15.07 3.64
N LYS A 173 -6.43 15.80 2.68
CA LYS A 173 -6.51 17.27 2.57
C LYS A 173 -7.55 17.76 1.57
N TYR A 174 -8.23 16.84 0.89
CA TYR A 174 -9.19 17.16 -0.16
C TYR A 174 -10.60 17.15 0.40
N ALA A 175 -11.40 18.15 0.03
CA ALA A 175 -12.83 18.13 0.30
C ALA A 175 -13.46 16.95 -0.45
N TYR A 176 -14.17 16.09 0.28
CA TYR A 176 -14.91 14.98 -0.32
C TYR A 176 -16.09 15.54 -1.11
N PRO A 177 -16.20 15.27 -2.42
CA PRO A 177 -17.18 15.96 -3.28
C PRO A 177 -18.59 15.39 -3.19
N GLY A 178 -18.84 14.45 -2.31
CA GLY A 178 -20.13 13.80 -2.14
C GLY A 178 -20.53 13.66 -0.68
N THR A 179 -21.53 12.84 -0.46
CA THR A 179 -21.90 12.38 0.88
C THR A 179 -21.77 10.86 0.95
N ILE A 180 -21.74 10.33 2.15
CA ILE A 180 -21.71 8.90 2.41
C ILE A 180 -22.74 8.57 3.48
N TYR A 181 -23.30 7.38 3.38
CA TYR A 181 -24.25 6.86 4.35
C TYR A 181 -23.76 5.53 4.86
N HIS A 182 -23.80 5.36 6.17
CA HIS A 182 -23.52 4.08 6.79
C HIS A 182 -24.72 3.64 7.61
N GLN A 183 -25.08 2.38 7.46
CA GLN A 183 -25.99 1.72 8.37
C GLN A 183 -25.22 0.71 9.22
N ILE A 184 -25.48 0.73 10.52
CA ILE A 184 -24.99 -0.27 11.44
C ILE A 184 -26.23 -1.04 11.93
N ALA A 185 -26.40 -2.24 11.45
CA ALA A 185 -27.51 -3.11 11.85
C ALA A 185 -27.03 -4.20 12.78
N MET A 186 -27.86 -4.56 13.73
CA MET A 186 -27.55 -5.60 14.73
C MET A 186 -28.73 -6.53 14.89
N GLU A 187 -28.47 -7.82 14.87
CA GLU A 187 -29.45 -8.89 15.10
C GLU A 187 -29.07 -9.71 16.33
N GLY A 188 -30.08 -10.23 17.03
CA GLY A 188 -29.92 -11.00 18.24
C GLY A 188 -30.03 -10.16 19.51
N ASN A 189 -29.55 -10.71 20.64
CA ASN A 189 -29.65 -10.04 21.93
C ASN A 189 -28.52 -9.01 22.11
N VAL A 190 -28.76 -7.81 21.60
CA VAL A 190 -27.81 -6.68 21.60
C VAL A 190 -28.42 -5.48 22.30
N LYS A 191 -27.68 -4.87 23.23
CA LYS A 191 -28.06 -3.60 23.85
C LYS A 191 -27.21 -2.47 23.24
N VAL A 192 -27.83 -1.33 22.96
CA VAL A 192 -27.16 -0.15 22.40
C VAL A 192 -27.49 1.05 23.26
N GLU A 193 -26.49 1.57 23.93
CA GLU A 193 -26.65 2.71 24.83
C GLU A 193 -25.63 3.81 24.53
N PRO A 194 -25.99 5.11 24.59
CA PRO A 194 -25.00 6.16 24.53
C PRO A 194 -24.10 6.09 25.77
N SER A 195 -22.80 6.32 25.58
CA SER A 195 -21.88 6.43 26.71
C SER A 195 -22.28 7.60 27.62
N LYS A 196 -22.20 7.37 28.92
CA LYS A 196 -22.43 8.43 29.93
C LYS A 196 -21.18 9.31 30.14
N GLU A 197 -20.02 8.78 29.78
CA GLU A 197 -18.71 9.39 30.05
C GLU A 197 -18.13 10.10 28.83
N GLU A 198 -18.44 9.62 27.64
CA GLU A 198 -17.84 10.10 26.40
C GLU A 198 -18.91 10.55 25.39
N LYS A 199 -18.69 11.73 24.83
CA LYS A 199 -19.49 12.22 23.69
C LYS A 199 -19.23 11.36 22.44
N ASN A 200 -20.24 11.21 21.60
CA ASN A 200 -20.17 10.51 20.32
C ASN A 200 -19.73 9.04 20.42
N VAL A 201 -19.98 8.42 21.57
CA VAL A 201 -19.68 7.01 21.84
C VAL A 201 -20.96 6.26 22.17
N TYR A 202 -21.13 5.11 21.55
CA TYR A 202 -22.16 4.13 21.88
C TYR A 202 -21.53 2.86 22.40
N ILE A 203 -22.13 2.33 23.45
CA ILE A 203 -21.76 1.04 24.03
C ILE A 203 -22.68 -0.03 23.45
N LEU A 204 -22.08 -1.00 22.79
CA LEU A 204 -22.78 -2.15 22.23
C LEU A 204 -22.49 -3.37 23.09
N THR A 205 -23.50 -3.92 23.75
CA THR A 205 -23.36 -5.13 24.57
C THR A 205 -23.99 -6.30 23.81
N PHE A 206 -23.18 -7.24 23.40
CA PHE A 206 -23.60 -8.49 22.80
C PHE A 206 -23.70 -9.55 23.91
N GLU A 207 -24.90 -10.03 24.17
CA GLU A 207 -25.17 -11.03 25.20
C GLU A 207 -24.80 -12.45 24.71
N PRO A 208 -24.68 -13.43 25.62
CA PRO A 208 -24.40 -14.83 25.26
C PRO A 208 -25.37 -15.37 24.22
N GLY A 209 -24.85 -16.16 23.30
CA GLY A 209 -25.58 -16.75 22.18
C GLY A 209 -25.09 -16.25 20.83
N VAL A 210 -25.94 -16.39 19.82
CA VAL A 210 -25.64 -15.98 18.44
C VAL A 210 -26.21 -14.59 18.20
N SER A 211 -25.37 -13.71 17.70
CA SER A 211 -25.76 -12.37 17.24
C SER A 211 -24.93 -11.96 16.01
N LYS A 212 -25.36 -10.91 15.35
CA LYS A 212 -24.68 -10.39 14.14
C LYS A 212 -24.61 -8.87 14.19
N LEU A 213 -23.56 -8.37 13.59
CA LEU A 213 -23.32 -6.95 13.37
C LEU A 213 -23.02 -6.74 11.89
N TYR A 214 -23.69 -5.79 11.28
CA TYR A 214 -23.54 -5.46 9.88
C TYR A 214 -23.13 -4.01 9.75
N PHE A 215 -22.11 -3.74 8.92
CA PHE A 215 -21.77 -2.41 8.46
C PHE A 215 -22.09 -2.32 6.98
N ILE A 216 -23.04 -1.47 6.63
CA ILE A 216 -23.50 -1.29 5.26
C ILE A 216 -23.19 0.14 4.85
N GLY A 217 -22.49 0.34 3.74
CA GLY A 217 -22.12 1.65 3.26
C GLY A 217 -22.67 1.92 1.87
N GLY A 218 -22.62 3.19 1.48
CA GLY A 218 -22.94 3.62 0.13
C GLY A 218 -22.97 5.14 -0.02
N PRO A 219 -22.79 5.63 -1.26
CA PRO A 219 -22.78 7.06 -1.56
C PRO A 219 -24.19 7.67 -1.58
N GLU A 220 -25.23 6.83 -1.62
CA GLU A 220 -26.62 7.26 -1.73
C GLU A 220 -27.49 6.59 -0.67
N TYR A 221 -28.37 7.36 -0.06
CA TYR A 221 -29.28 6.86 0.98
C TYR A 221 -30.20 5.72 0.48
N PRO A 222 -30.91 5.83 -0.65
CA PRO A 222 -31.75 4.74 -1.12
C PRO A 222 -30.97 3.45 -1.39
N GLN A 223 -29.76 3.55 -1.96
CA GLN A 223 -28.92 2.40 -2.22
C GLN A 223 -28.50 1.70 -0.92
N THR A 224 -28.13 2.47 0.10
CA THR A 224 -27.73 1.94 1.41
C THR A 224 -28.89 1.19 2.07
N ILE A 225 -30.11 1.72 1.97
CA ILE A 225 -31.32 1.04 2.46
C ILE A 225 -31.57 -0.26 1.67
N ASN A 226 -31.50 -0.21 0.35
CA ASN A 226 -31.74 -1.40 -0.49
C ASN A 226 -30.70 -2.49 -0.22
N ASN A 227 -29.43 -2.11 -0.01
CA ASN A 227 -28.39 -3.06 0.37
C ASN A 227 -28.72 -3.78 1.69
N TRP A 228 -29.27 -3.05 2.68
CA TRP A 228 -29.71 -3.64 3.93
C TRP A 228 -30.90 -4.61 3.71
N GLU A 229 -31.89 -4.19 2.94
CA GLU A 229 -33.06 -5.05 2.65
C GLU A 229 -32.67 -6.34 1.94
N GLU A 230 -31.65 -6.31 1.08
CA GLU A 230 -31.11 -7.51 0.44
C GLU A 230 -30.38 -8.41 1.45
N ILE A 231 -29.46 -7.85 2.25
CA ILE A 231 -28.64 -8.61 3.20
C ILE A 231 -29.49 -9.30 4.28
N ARG A 232 -30.47 -8.59 4.85
CA ARG A 232 -31.29 -9.14 5.94
C ARG A 232 -32.15 -10.34 5.53
N ASN A 233 -32.41 -10.48 4.24
CA ASN A 233 -33.19 -11.62 3.70
C ASN A 233 -32.33 -12.87 3.49
N LEU A 234 -30.98 -12.76 3.64
CA LEU A 234 -30.05 -13.87 3.49
C LEU A 234 -29.68 -14.48 4.85
N THR A 235 -29.46 -15.78 4.89
CA THR A 235 -28.92 -16.42 6.07
C THR A 235 -27.42 -16.19 6.18
N TYR A 236 -26.88 -16.27 7.39
CA TYR A 236 -25.44 -16.20 7.62
C TYR A 236 -24.68 -17.24 6.78
N ASP A 237 -25.17 -18.48 6.76
CA ASP A 237 -24.52 -19.57 6.01
C ASP A 237 -24.48 -19.28 4.51
N ASN A 238 -25.55 -18.72 3.96
CA ASN A 238 -25.59 -18.33 2.55
C ASN A 238 -24.60 -17.21 2.23
N LEU A 239 -24.50 -16.21 3.11
CA LEU A 239 -23.54 -15.11 2.97
C LEU A 239 -22.08 -15.62 3.05
N LEU A 240 -21.79 -16.45 4.02
CA LEU A 240 -20.46 -17.03 4.23
C LEU A 240 -20.05 -17.94 3.07
N GLU A 241 -20.96 -18.84 2.63
CA GLU A 241 -20.66 -19.79 1.55
C GLU A 241 -20.46 -19.07 0.20
N ARG A 242 -21.28 -18.06 -0.13
CA ARG A 242 -21.06 -17.29 -1.35
C ARG A 242 -19.74 -16.50 -1.31
N THR A 243 -19.35 -16.04 -0.13
CA THR A 243 -18.04 -15.38 0.07
C THR A 243 -16.89 -16.36 -0.15
N ARG A 244 -16.95 -17.57 0.42
CA ARG A 244 -15.96 -18.62 0.16
C ARG A 244 -15.87 -18.98 -1.32
N LYS A 245 -16.99 -19.11 -1.98
CA LYS A 245 -17.05 -19.43 -3.41
C LYS A 245 -16.37 -18.35 -4.27
N TRP A 246 -16.62 -17.08 -3.95
CA TRP A 246 -16.00 -15.96 -4.66
C TRP A 246 -14.47 -15.96 -4.49
N TRP A 247 -14.00 -16.11 -3.26
CA TRP A 247 -12.57 -16.20 -2.98
C TRP A 247 -11.92 -17.41 -3.65
N LYS A 248 -12.61 -18.54 -3.70
CA LYS A 248 -12.11 -19.75 -4.37
C LYS A 248 -11.96 -19.53 -5.87
N VAL A 249 -12.86 -18.82 -6.51
CA VAL A 249 -12.73 -18.45 -7.94
C VAL A 249 -11.43 -17.66 -8.12
N PHE A 250 -11.26 -16.59 -7.36
CA PHE A 250 -10.04 -15.77 -7.43
C PHE A 250 -8.77 -16.59 -7.18
N THR A 251 -8.70 -17.34 -6.10
CA THR A 251 -7.48 -18.09 -5.76
C THR A 251 -7.15 -19.23 -6.74
N ASN A 252 -8.13 -19.75 -7.46
CA ASN A 252 -7.91 -20.75 -8.49
C ASN A 252 -7.27 -20.19 -9.79
N GLU A 253 -7.31 -18.88 -10.01
CA GLU A 253 -6.66 -18.22 -11.14
C GLU A 253 -5.15 -18.10 -10.96
N ARG A 254 -4.70 -18.18 -9.72
CA ARG A 254 -3.29 -18.11 -9.35
C ARG A 254 -2.50 -19.31 -9.89
N ILE A 255 -1.23 -19.06 -10.21
CA ILE A 255 -0.27 -20.15 -10.49
C ILE A 255 -0.31 -21.18 -9.36
N ASP A 256 -0.36 -22.48 -9.71
CA ASP A 256 -0.30 -23.57 -8.74
C ASP A 256 1.13 -23.71 -8.19
N PHE A 257 1.43 -22.92 -7.16
CA PHE A 257 2.73 -22.91 -6.51
C PHE A 257 3.00 -24.19 -5.70
N GLU A 258 1.96 -24.89 -5.26
CA GLU A 258 2.14 -26.18 -4.57
C GLU A 258 2.85 -27.19 -5.48
N ARG A 259 2.50 -27.22 -6.76
CA ARG A 259 3.13 -28.08 -7.75
C ARG A 259 4.43 -27.50 -8.32
N ARG A 260 4.51 -26.17 -8.40
CA ARG A 260 5.61 -25.49 -9.09
C ARG A 260 6.86 -25.33 -8.23
N LEU A 261 6.70 -25.11 -6.92
CA LEU A 261 7.84 -24.86 -6.05
C LEU A 261 8.61 -26.14 -5.72
N PRO A 262 9.97 -26.09 -5.77
CA PRO A 262 10.80 -27.26 -5.42
C PRO A 262 10.51 -27.79 -4.03
N SER A 263 10.49 -29.08 -3.86
CA SER A 263 10.34 -29.70 -2.52
C SER A 263 11.51 -29.38 -1.58
N ALA A 264 12.71 -29.21 -2.14
CA ALA A 264 13.93 -28.88 -1.40
C ALA A 264 14.09 -27.37 -1.12
N LEU A 265 13.15 -26.52 -1.57
CA LEU A 265 13.23 -25.07 -1.38
C LEU A 265 13.24 -24.72 0.11
N PRO A 266 14.23 -23.94 0.59
CA PRO A 266 14.24 -23.47 1.97
C PRO A 266 12.96 -22.70 2.32
N LEU A 267 12.39 -22.94 3.48
CA LEU A 267 11.18 -22.25 3.95
C LEU A 267 9.97 -22.35 2.98
N ARG A 268 9.89 -23.43 2.17
CA ARG A 268 8.84 -23.63 1.17
C ARG A 268 7.43 -23.37 1.73
N GLN A 269 7.11 -23.93 2.89
CA GLN A 269 5.77 -23.73 3.51
C GLN A 269 5.51 -22.29 3.91
N LYS A 270 6.53 -21.59 4.43
CA LYS A 270 6.43 -20.17 4.74
C LYS A 270 6.19 -19.35 3.48
N LEU A 271 6.87 -19.66 2.38
CA LEU A 271 6.67 -19.00 1.10
C LEU A 271 5.25 -19.23 0.56
N LEU A 272 4.75 -20.47 0.58
CA LEU A 272 3.38 -20.79 0.15
C LEU A 272 2.33 -20.02 0.96
N GLN A 273 2.51 -19.96 2.27
CA GLN A 273 1.65 -19.15 3.13
C GLN A 273 1.74 -17.65 2.80
N THR A 274 2.94 -17.13 2.59
CA THR A 274 3.15 -15.71 2.23
C THR A 274 2.56 -15.39 0.85
N ILE A 275 2.64 -16.30 -0.12
CA ILE A 275 1.97 -16.18 -1.42
C ILE A 275 0.45 -16.04 -1.23
N ASP A 276 -0.13 -16.85 -0.36
CA ASP A 276 -1.56 -16.77 -0.06
C ASP A 276 -1.92 -15.46 0.67
N ASP A 277 -1.15 -15.09 1.69
CA ASP A 277 -1.35 -13.86 2.45
C ASP A 277 -1.28 -12.62 1.52
N VAL A 278 -0.28 -12.55 0.64
CA VAL A 278 -0.12 -11.42 -0.31
C VAL A 278 -1.22 -11.40 -1.37
N SER A 279 -1.60 -12.56 -1.93
CA SER A 279 -2.68 -12.64 -2.91
C SER A 279 -4.00 -12.11 -2.34
N VAL A 280 -4.37 -12.55 -1.16
CA VAL A 280 -5.60 -12.12 -0.48
C VAL A 280 -5.51 -10.64 -0.07
N MET A 281 -4.35 -10.20 0.41
CA MET A 281 -4.10 -8.82 0.79
C MET A 281 -4.29 -7.86 -0.38
N ILE A 282 -3.70 -8.14 -1.54
CA ILE A 282 -3.84 -7.30 -2.74
C ILE A 282 -5.31 -7.29 -3.19
N LYS A 283 -5.95 -8.47 -3.30
CA LYS A 283 -7.34 -8.57 -3.78
C LYS A 283 -8.32 -7.87 -2.86
N SER A 284 -8.15 -7.95 -1.54
CA SER A 284 -9.00 -7.23 -0.58
C SER A 284 -8.94 -5.72 -0.80
N GLN A 285 -7.77 -5.19 -1.18
CA GLN A 285 -7.52 -3.77 -1.40
C GLN A 285 -7.75 -3.32 -2.84
N GLN A 286 -8.01 -4.24 -3.76
CA GLN A 286 -8.36 -3.93 -5.15
C GLN A 286 -9.84 -3.58 -5.27
N SER A 287 -10.12 -2.38 -5.76
CA SER A 287 -11.48 -1.92 -6.00
C SER A 287 -12.09 -2.56 -7.25
N GLN A 288 -13.41 -2.48 -7.35
CA GLN A 288 -14.12 -2.92 -8.56
C GLN A 288 -13.75 -2.08 -9.82
N GLN A 289 -13.15 -0.90 -9.63
CA GLN A 289 -12.62 -0.07 -10.72
C GLN A 289 -11.23 -0.48 -11.16
N GLY A 290 -10.57 -1.37 -10.43
CA GLY A 290 -9.28 -1.93 -10.78
C GLY A 290 -8.12 -1.47 -9.90
N ALA A 291 -8.10 -0.23 -9.45
CA ALA A 291 -7.01 0.27 -8.61
C ALA A 291 -6.95 -0.41 -7.25
N VAL A 292 -5.74 -0.58 -6.73
CA VAL A 292 -5.46 -1.12 -5.41
C VAL A 292 -5.19 0.04 -4.45
N MET A 293 -5.82 0.03 -3.28
CA MET A 293 -5.59 1.01 -2.23
C MET A 293 -4.13 0.97 -1.79
N ALA A 294 -3.42 2.10 -1.80
CA ALA A 294 -2.02 2.13 -1.37
C ALA A 294 -1.84 1.81 0.12
N GLY A 295 -2.86 2.08 0.93
CA GLY A 295 -2.92 1.76 2.35
C GLY A 295 -3.91 2.66 3.09
N TYR A 296 -4.24 2.31 4.32
CA TYR A 296 -5.22 3.07 5.12
C TYR A 296 -4.78 4.52 5.44
N ARG A 297 -3.48 4.81 5.35
CA ARG A 297 -2.96 6.18 5.48
C ARG A 297 -2.89 6.92 4.15
N TYR A 298 -2.97 6.19 3.04
CA TYR A 298 -2.90 6.68 1.67
C TYR A 298 -4.06 6.08 0.88
N PRO A 299 -5.31 6.46 1.21
CA PRO A 299 -6.48 5.77 0.71
C PRO A 299 -6.85 6.17 -0.73
N MET A 300 -5.87 6.16 -1.61
CA MET A 300 -5.94 6.47 -3.04
C MET A 300 -5.13 5.47 -3.88
N GLY A 301 -5.35 5.45 -5.17
CA GLY A 301 -4.54 4.74 -6.14
C GLY A 301 -3.33 5.58 -6.56
N TYR A 302 -2.17 5.33 -5.99
CA TYR A 302 -0.90 5.95 -6.37
C TYR A 302 -0.28 5.19 -7.54
N VAL A 303 0.09 5.89 -8.61
CA VAL A 303 0.59 5.26 -9.84
C VAL A 303 1.82 4.37 -9.59
N ARG A 304 2.79 4.85 -8.84
CA ARG A 304 3.99 4.08 -8.52
C ARG A 304 3.67 2.80 -7.74
N ASP A 305 2.78 2.89 -6.74
CA ASP A 305 2.31 1.73 -5.99
C ASP A 305 1.63 0.71 -6.92
N GLN A 306 0.80 1.19 -7.87
CA GLN A 306 0.12 0.31 -8.82
C GLN A 306 1.10 -0.45 -9.71
N TYR A 307 2.15 0.20 -10.20
CA TYR A 307 3.18 -0.48 -10.98
C TYR A 307 3.81 -1.65 -10.24
N GLY A 308 4.22 -1.44 -8.98
CA GLY A 308 4.78 -2.54 -8.19
C GLY A 308 3.75 -3.64 -7.89
N VAL A 309 2.50 -3.26 -7.61
CA VAL A 309 1.40 -4.22 -7.39
C VAL A 309 1.11 -5.02 -8.65
N SER A 310 1.06 -4.38 -9.81
CA SER A 310 0.86 -5.03 -11.11
C SER A 310 1.92 -6.10 -11.37
N ARG A 311 3.20 -5.79 -11.13
CA ARG A 311 4.29 -6.76 -11.25
C ARG A 311 4.14 -7.97 -10.33
N GLY A 312 3.76 -7.71 -9.06
CA GLY A 312 3.48 -8.80 -8.13
C GLY A 312 2.31 -9.67 -8.56
N LEU A 313 1.22 -9.08 -9.07
CA LEU A 313 0.08 -9.80 -9.63
C LEU A 313 0.49 -10.66 -10.82
N LEU A 314 1.28 -10.12 -11.75
CA LEU A 314 1.82 -10.86 -12.89
C LEU A 314 2.72 -12.03 -12.46
N ALA A 315 3.54 -11.85 -11.44
CA ALA A 315 4.37 -12.91 -10.87
C ALA A 315 3.53 -14.02 -10.20
N LEU A 316 2.40 -13.66 -9.60
CA LEU A 316 1.44 -14.59 -9.02
C LEU A 316 0.54 -15.28 -10.07
N GLY A 317 0.45 -14.73 -11.30
CA GLY A 317 -0.37 -15.24 -12.39
C GLY A 317 -1.71 -14.57 -12.58
N TYR A 318 -1.99 -13.49 -11.83
CA TYR A 318 -3.25 -12.74 -11.91
C TYR A 318 -3.19 -11.66 -13.01
N ILE A 319 -3.25 -12.10 -14.25
CA ILE A 319 -3.11 -11.22 -15.43
C ILE A 319 -4.27 -10.24 -15.54
N GLU A 320 -5.50 -10.71 -15.31
CA GLU A 320 -6.71 -9.85 -15.43
C GLU A 320 -6.73 -8.78 -14.32
N GLU A 321 -6.34 -9.09 -13.10
CA GLU A 321 -6.23 -8.12 -12.02
C GLU A 321 -5.18 -7.04 -12.32
N ALA A 322 -4.04 -7.40 -12.89
CA ALA A 322 -3.04 -6.44 -13.34
C ALA A 322 -3.57 -5.56 -14.48
N LYS A 323 -4.31 -6.15 -15.43
CA LYS A 323 -4.99 -5.42 -16.51
C LYS A 323 -6.00 -4.41 -15.98
N HIS A 324 -6.79 -4.80 -14.97
CA HIS A 324 -7.77 -3.90 -14.34
C HIS A 324 -7.14 -2.64 -13.75
N ILE A 325 -5.88 -2.70 -13.29
CA ILE A 325 -5.16 -1.52 -12.81
C ILE A 325 -4.95 -0.52 -13.95
N LEU A 326 -4.48 -0.98 -15.11
CA LEU A 326 -4.33 -0.11 -16.27
C LEU A 326 -5.67 0.38 -16.84
N ASP A 327 -6.72 -0.44 -16.79
CA ASP A 327 -8.09 -0.02 -17.14
C ASP A 327 -8.56 1.15 -16.27
N PHE A 328 -8.22 1.14 -14.97
CA PHE A 328 -8.54 2.25 -14.07
C PHE A 328 -7.92 3.56 -14.54
N TYR A 329 -6.63 3.56 -14.89
CA TYR A 329 -5.94 4.77 -15.37
C TYR A 329 -6.40 5.17 -16.76
N TRP A 330 -6.69 4.21 -17.64
CA TRP A 330 -7.27 4.48 -18.95
C TRP A 330 -8.59 5.22 -18.83
N ASN A 331 -9.50 4.76 -17.98
CA ASN A 331 -10.80 5.38 -17.75
C ASN A 331 -10.66 6.81 -17.19
N ILE A 332 -9.71 7.05 -16.32
CA ILE A 332 -9.41 8.38 -15.78
C ILE A 332 -8.86 9.29 -16.89
N TRP A 333 -7.87 8.82 -17.64
CA TRP A 333 -7.29 9.58 -18.74
C TRP A 333 -8.33 9.93 -19.80
N GLN A 334 -9.18 8.98 -20.19
CA GLN A 334 -10.27 9.24 -21.15
C GLN A 334 -11.21 10.36 -20.67
N LYS A 335 -11.43 10.43 -19.37
CA LYS A 335 -12.38 11.38 -18.81
C LYS A 335 -11.78 12.77 -18.58
N PHE A 336 -10.54 12.83 -18.09
CA PHE A 336 -9.91 14.08 -17.63
C PHE A 336 -8.79 14.55 -18.54
N GLY A 337 -8.26 13.70 -19.43
CA GLY A 337 -7.12 14.00 -20.30
C GLY A 337 -5.77 14.01 -19.62
N GLU A 338 -5.73 13.69 -18.31
CA GLU A 338 -4.53 13.70 -17.47
C GLU A 338 -4.62 12.65 -16.36
N ILE A 339 -3.46 12.28 -15.82
CA ILE A 339 -3.30 11.40 -14.66
C ILE A 339 -2.38 12.11 -13.68
N HIS A 340 -2.70 12.04 -12.40
CA HIS A 340 -1.92 12.64 -11.33
C HIS A 340 -1.18 11.59 -10.51
N ASN A 341 -0.40 12.01 -9.51
CA ASN A 341 0.35 11.11 -8.63
C ASN A 341 -0.55 10.05 -7.97
N ALA A 342 -1.75 10.45 -7.52
CA ALA A 342 -2.76 9.51 -7.06
C ALA A 342 -4.17 9.97 -7.41
N GLN A 343 -5.06 9.00 -7.55
CA GLN A 343 -6.47 9.17 -7.87
C GLN A 343 -7.35 8.58 -6.79
N GLY A 344 -8.49 9.24 -6.52
CA GLY A 344 -9.54 8.67 -5.69
C GLY A 344 -10.13 7.41 -6.32
N ILE A 345 -10.25 6.35 -5.54
CA ILE A 345 -10.75 5.06 -5.99
C ILE A 345 -12.26 5.02 -5.84
N GLY A 346 -12.95 4.94 -6.99
CA GLY A 346 -14.42 4.93 -7.04
C GLY A 346 -15.07 6.30 -6.85
N ILE A 347 -14.30 7.36 -6.69
CA ILE A 347 -14.76 8.73 -6.62
C ILE A 347 -14.06 9.57 -7.69
N GLN A 348 -14.84 10.43 -8.35
CA GLN A 348 -14.33 11.22 -9.46
C GLN A 348 -13.88 12.61 -9.00
N GLY A 349 -12.80 13.12 -9.62
CA GLY A 349 -12.32 14.46 -9.37
C GLY A 349 -11.58 14.64 -8.05
N VAL A 350 -11.17 13.58 -7.38
CA VAL A 350 -10.28 13.62 -6.23
C VAL A 350 -8.91 13.14 -6.69
N PHE A 351 -7.95 14.06 -6.69
CA PHE A 351 -6.59 13.84 -7.17
C PHE A 351 -5.58 14.34 -6.17
N HIS A 352 -4.49 13.59 -6.02
CA HIS A 352 -3.27 14.08 -5.40
C HIS A 352 -2.36 14.60 -6.52
N TYR A 353 -2.48 15.88 -6.81
CA TYR A 353 -1.73 16.55 -7.87
C TYR A 353 -0.55 17.36 -7.35
N ALA A 354 0.23 17.90 -8.28
CA ALA A 354 1.41 18.71 -8.03
C ALA A 354 2.62 17.94 -7.42
N GLU A 355 2.62 16.61 -7.51
CA GLU A 355 3.74 15.75 -7.18
C GLU A 355 3.90 14.69 -8.27
N ASN A 356 5.09 14.57 -8.86
CA ASN A 356 5.46 13.59 -9.88
C ASN A 356 4.62 13.63 -11.17
N ASP A 357 3.62 14.47 -11.23
CA ASP A 357 2.76 14.60 -12.38
C ASP A 357 3.61 14.86 -13.63
N GLU A 358 3.27 14.16 -14.72
CA GLU A 358 3.90 14.28 -16.03
C GLU A 358 5.39 13.88 -16.10
N VAL A 359 6.01 13.44 -15.03
CA VAL A 359 7.44 13.09 -15.02
C VAL A 359 7.71 11.64 -14.63
N GLU A 360 7.65 11.27 -13.36
CA GLU A 360 7.92 9.89 -12.91
C GLU A 360 6.74 8.97 -13.19
N ILE A 361 5.51 9.37 -12.83
CA ILE A 361 4.33 8.51 -12.91
C ILE A 361 4.03 8.04 -14.34
N THR A 362 4.23 8.90 -15.32
CA THR A 362 3.99 8.58 -16.73
C THR A 362 4.94 7.52 -17.25
N GLY A 363 6.18 7.50 -16.77
CA GLY A 363 7.14 6.44 -17.07
C GLY A 363 6.72 5.08 -16.50
N TYR A 364 6.20 5.05 -15.28
CA TYR A 364 5.67 3.82 -14.68
C TYR A 364 4.46 3.27 -15.45
N LEU A 365 3.53 4.12 -15.88
CA LEU A 365 2.39 3.67 -16.69
C LEU A 365 2.81 3.03 -18.01
N VAL A 366 3.84 3.58 -18.67
CA VAL A 366 4.37 2.99 -19.92
C VAL A 366 4.99 1.61 -19.61
N LEU A 367 5.84 1.51 -18.59
CA LEU A 367 6.46 0.23 -18.23
C LEU A 367 5.43 -0.81 -17.81
N GLU A 368 4.43 -0.44 -17.01
CA GLU A 368 3.35 -1.33 -16.59
C GLU A 368 2.59 -1.91 -17.79
N ALA A 369 2.29 -1.08 -18.79
CA ALA A 369 1.61 -1.52 -20.00
C ALA A 369 2.45 -2.54 -20.78
N PHE A 370 3.76 -2.34 -20.89
CA PHE A 370 4.65 -3.28 -21.57
C PHE A 370 4.90 -4.56 -20.78
N ASP A 371 5.01 -4.50 -19.45
CA ASP A 371 5.13 -5.68 -18.60
C ASP A 371 3.85 -6.54 -18.70
N LEU A 372 2.67 -5.91 -18.73
CA LEU A 372 1.40 -6.62 -18.98
C LEU A 372 1.37 -7.23 -20.38
N LEU A 373 1.75 -6.49 -21.41
CA LEU A 373 1.79 -6.99 -22.79
C LEU A 373 2.71 -8.22 -22.92
N GLU A 374 3.88 -8.17 -22.29
CA GLU A 374 4.84 -9.29 -22.30
C GLU A 374 4.25 -10.56 -21.68
N LYS A 375 3.46 -10.43 -20.62
CA LYS A 375 2.87 -11.57 -19.90
C LYS A 375 1.56 -12.07 -20.52
N SER A 376 0.72 -11.16 -21.00
CA SER A 376 -0.60 -11.49 -21.53
C SER A 376 -0.63 -11.76 -23.03
N GLY A 377 0.26 -11.12 -23.79
CA GLY A 377 0.19 -11.06 -25.25
C GLY A 377 -1.02 -10.27 -25.78
N ASP A 378 -1.72 -9.50 -24.94
CA ASP A 378 -2.94 -8.78 -25.32
C ASP A 378 -2.63 -7.47 -26.07
N ASP A 379 -2.23 -7.60 -27.30
CA ASP A 379 -1.94 -6.48 -28.18
C ASP A 379 -3.19 -5.61 -28.47
N LYS A 380 -4.39 -6.19 -28.42
CA LYS A 380 -5.63 -5.41 -28.59
C LYS A 380 -5.84 -4.43 -27.45
N PHE A 381 -5.61 -4.85 -26.23
CA PHE A 381 -5.66 -3.96 -25.07
C PHE A 381 -4.62 -2.86 -25.18
N MET A 382 -3.39 -3.21 -25.54
CA MET A 382 -2.32 -2.25 -25.76
C MET A 382 -2.68 -1.20 -26.82
N GLN A 383 -3.31 -1.62 -27.92
CA GLN A 383 -3.80 -0.69 -28.94
C GLN A 383 -4.91 0.22 -28.46
N MET A 384 -5.76 -0.26 -27.57
CA MET A 384 -6.84 0.53 -26.95
C MET A 384 -6.29 1.66 -26.07
N ILE A 385 -5.32 1.34 -25.20
CA ILE A 385 -4.75 2.31 -24.24
C ILE A 385 -3.64 3.17 -24.84
N PHE A 386 -3.25 2.91 -26.10
CA PHE A 386 -2.13 3.61 -26.76
C PHE A 386 -2.22 5.15 -26.69
N PRO A 387 -3.40 5.81 -26.89
CA PRO A 387 -3.49 7.27 -26.75
C PRO A 387 -3.03 7.80 -25.38
N MET A 388 -3.26 7.04 -24.28
CA MET A 388 -2.75 7.38 -22.96
C MET A 388 -1.23 7.22 -22.90
N LEU A 389 -0.66 6.18 -23.50
CA LEU A 389 0.79 5.96 -23.51
C LEU A 389 1.51 7.01 -24.39
N GLU A 390 0.90 7.42 -25.48
CA GLU A 390 1.38 8.55 -26.32
C GLU A 390 1.38 9.84 -25.50
N TRP A 391 0.30 10.12 -24.75
CA TRP A 391 0.24 11.25 -23.83
C TRP A 391 1.37 11.18 -22.79
N CYS A 392 1.61 10.01 -22.18
CA CYS A 392 2.71 9.83 -21.22
C CYS A 392 4.07 10.25 -21.82
N TRP A 393 4.35 9.81 -23.03
CA TRP A 393 5.58 10.17 -23.74
C TRP A 393 5.69 11.68 -24.00
N GLU A 394 4.64 12.28 -24.55
CA GLU A 394 4.64 13.69 -24.93
C GLU A 394 4.77 14.63 -23.71
N VAL A 395 4.14 14.31 -22.60
CA VAL A 395 4.24 15.15 -21.40
C VAL A 395 5.60 15.03 -20.72
N GLN A 396 6.18 13.83 -20.63
CA GLN A 396 7.55 13.66 -20.12
C GLN A 396 8.56 14.43 -20.97
N LYS A 397 8.46 14.32 -22.29
CA LYS A 397 9.36 14.99 -23.24
C LYS A 397 9.41 16.49 -23.04
N LYS A 398 8.29 17.14 -22.71
CA LYS A 398 8.21 18.60 -22.44
C LYS A 398 9.07 19.04 -21.26
N HIS A 399 9.33 18.14 -20.31
CA HIS A 399 10.08 18.43 -19.10
C HIS A 399 11.58 18.13 -19.22
N LEU A 400 12.04 17.57 -20.35
CA LEU A 400 13.45 17.26 -20.56
C LEU A 400 14.31 18.52 -20.63
N VAL A 401 15.32 18.60 -19.78
CA VAL A 401 16.36 19.64 -19.83
C VAL A 401 17.73 18.98 -19.70
N ARG A 402 18.59 19.16 -20.69
CA ARG A 402 19.91 18.52 -20.75
C ARG A 402 19.88 16.99 -20.61
N GLY A 403 18.84 16.36 -21.12
CA GLY A 403 18.65 14.92 -21.01
C GLY A 403 18.26 14.44 -19.61
N MET A 404 17.67 15.30 -18.78
CA MET A 404 17.17 14.97 -17.47
C MET A 404 15.71 15.38 -17.31
N LEU A 405 14.92 14.53 -16.68
CA LEU A 405 13.63 14.90 -16.10
C LEU A 405 13.83 15.48 -14.71
N PRO A 406 12.98 16.39 -14.24
CA PRO A 406 13.09 16.96 -12.91
C PRO A 406 12.62 15.97 -11.83
N PHE A 407 13.24 16.05 -10.65
CA PHE A 407 12.59 15.57 -9.44
C PHE A 407 11.41 16.49 -9.11
N ASN A 408 10.22 15.95 -9.12
CA ASN A 408 9.02 16.74 -8.94
C ASN A 408 8.20 16.27 -7.76
N GLY A 409 8.85 15.93 -6.69
CA GLY A 409 8.07 15.87 -5.52
C GLY A 409 8.22 14.64 -4.66
N ASP A 410 7.75 13.53 -5.05
CA ASP A 410 7.82 12.25 -4.36
C ASP A 410 8.32 11.20 -5.35
N GLU A 411 9.27 10.39 -4.96
CA GLU A 411 9.80 9.32 -5.79
C GLU A 411 10.19 8.14 -4.90
N THR A 412 10.45 6.99 -5.48
CA THR A 412 10.74 5.74 -4.75
C THR A 412 11.80 5.93 -3.66
N TYR A 413 12.88 6.63 -3.94
CA TYR A 413 13.98 6.82 -3.01
C TYR A 413 13.72 7.85 -1.90
N VAL A 414 12.75 8.74 -2.06
CA VAL A 414 12.38 9.71 -1.01
C VAL A 414 11.09 9.33 -0.30
N ALA A 415 10.51 8.19 -0.65
CA ALA A 415 9.39 7.65 0.08
C ALA A 415 9.77 7.49 1.55
N GLY A 416 9.00 8.11 2.42
CA GLY A 416 9.13 8.02 3.84
C GLY A 416 10.00 9.03 4.53
N GLY A 417 9.90 9.02 5.82
CA GLY A 417 10.47 10.03 6.70
C GLY A 417 11.96 9.85 7.04
N PHE A 418 12.67 8.93 6.41
CA PHE A 418 14.08 8.70 6.73
C PHE A 418 15.02 9.72 6.09
N LEU A 419 14.60 10.31 4.97
CA LEU A 419 15.41 11.25 4.23
C LEU A 419 14.69 12.58 4.06
N PRO A 420 15.40 13.69 4.20
CA PRO A 420 14.82 14.99 3.94
C PRO A 420 14.57 15.13 2.43
N ARG A 421 13.36 15.47 2.06
CA ARG A 421 13.00 15.90 0.71
C ARG A 421 13.53 17.32 0.47
N SER A 422 14.86 17.45 0.36
CA SER A 422 15.54 18.74 0.41
C SER A 422 15.75 19.40 -0.94
N SER A 423 15.60 18.65 -2.01
CA SER A 423 15.81 19.15 -3.36
C SER A 423 14.54 19.07 -4.17
N LEU A 424 14.23 20.14 -4.86
CA LEU A 424 13.14 20.22 -5.81
C LEU A 424 13.73 20.64 -7.14
N ASN A 425 13.21 20.12 -8.23
CA ASN A 425 13.69 20.40 -9.61
C ASN A 425 15.11 19.97 -9.95
N ASP A 426 15.77 19.23 -9.09
CA ASP A 426 17.00 18.55 -9.48
C ASP A 426 16.69 17.52 -10.56
N GLY A 427 17.66 17.20 -11.40
CA GLY A 427 17.51 16.10 -12.34
C GLY A 427 17.28 14.79 -11.59
N SER A 428 16.21 14.08 -11.91
CA SER A 428 15.86 12.80 -11.31
C SER A 428 16.45 11.65 -12.09
N VAL A 429 17.22 10.79 -11.42
CA VAL A 429 17.72 9.54 -12.03
C VAL A 429 16.57 8.59 -12.35
N GLU A 430 15.62 8.46 -11.43
CA GLU A 430 14.50 7.52 -11.57
C GLU A 430 13.57 7.92 -12.72
N ALA A 431 13.02 9.14 -12.70
CA ALA A 431 12.14 9.61 -13.77
C ALA A 431 12.82 9.54 -15.15
N THR A 432 14.12 9.88 -15.22
CA THR A 432 14.86 9.85 -16.48
C THR A 432 15.11 8.42 -16.97
N LEU A 433 15.38 7.47 -16.04
CA LEU A 433 15.51 6.05 -16.34
C LEU A 433 14.20 5.50 -16.93
N LEU A 434 13.07 5.77 -16.24
CA LEU A 434 11.76 5.31 -16.67
C LEU A 434 11.36 5.85 -18.05
N PHE A 435 11.72 7.12 -18.34
CA PHE A 435 11.52 7.71 -19.67
C PHE A 435 12.29 6.96 -20.75
N ILE A 436 13.54 6.59 -20.47
CA ILE A 436 14.39 5.89 -21.44
C ILE A 436 13.88 4.47 -21.65
N ASP A 437 13.66 3.70 -20.58
CA ASP A 437 13.27 2.30 -20.71
C ASP A 437 11.84 2.13 -21.23
N GLY A 438 10.91 2.98 -20.79
CA GLY A 438 9.56 3.05 -21.36
C GLY A 438 9.55 3.53 -22.81
N GLY A 439 10.35 4.54 -23.11
CA GLY A 439 10.49 5.11 -24.47
C GLY A 439 11.06 4.11 -25.47
N GLU A 440 12.05 3.31 -25.09
CA GLU A 440 12.59 2.26 -25.96
C GLU A 440 11.50 1.27 -26.40
N LYS A 441 10.76 0.74 -25.41
CA LYS A 441 9.65 -0.19 -25.66
C LYS A 441 8.55 0.45 -26.52
N LEU A 442 8.21 1.71 -26.22
CA LEU A 442 7.16 2.44 -26.94
C LEU A 442 7.57 2.68 -28.40
N LEU A 443 8.80 3.16 -28.68
CA LEU A 443 9.29 3.42 -30.03
C LEU A 443 9.34 2.15 -30.88
N GLU A 444 9.75 1.03 -30.31
CA GLU A 444 9.71 -0.27 -30.99
C GLU A 444 8.27 -0.69 -31.34
N TRP A 445 7.36 -0.56 -30.37
CA TRP A 445 5.99 -0.96 -30.54
C TRP A 445 5.25 -0.10 -31.59
N VAL A 446 5.39 1.25 -31.54
CA VAL A 446 4.74 2.14 -32.52
C VAL A 446 5.26 1.93 -33.93
N LYS A 447 6.53 1.61 -34.08
CA LYS A 447 7.15 1.25 -35.38
C LYS A 447 6.55 -0.05 -35.92
N LYS A 448 6.47 -1.08 -35.10
CA LYS A 448 5.88 -2.39 -35.43
C LYS A 448 4.43 -2.24 -35.88
N HIS A 449 3.64 -1.45 -35.15
CA HIS A 449 2.20 -1.28 -35.38
C HIS A 449 1.83 -0.09 -36.26
N LYS A 450 2.84 0.62 -36.82
CA LYS A 450 2.65 1.78 -37.73
C LYS A 450 1.73 2.85 -37.11
N LYS A 451 1.85 3.11 -35.80
CA LYS A 451 1.00 4.09 -35.10
C LYS A 451 1.44 5.52 -35.38
N TRP A 452 2.74 5.74 -35.63
CA TRP A 452 3.31 7.03 -36.00
C TRP A 452 3.87 6.97 -37.43
N SER A 453 3.99 8.15 -38.07
CA SER A 453 4.71 8.28 -39.34
C SER A 453 6.19 7.97 -39.12
N SER A 454 6.87 7.59 -40.21
CA SER A 454 8.32 7.35 -40.15
C SER A 454 9.11 8.61 -39.77
N GLU A 455 8.61 9.78 -40.17
CA GLU A 455 9.20 11.08 -39.80
C GLU A 455 9.05 11.32 -38.28
N LYS A 456 7.85 11.16 -37.71
CA LYS A 456 7.65 11.29 -36.27
C LYS A 456 8.52 10.30 -35.49
N ILE A 457 8.59 9.04 -35.92
CA ILE A 457 9.44 8.04 -35.28
C ILE A 457 10.92 8.48 -35.24
N GLU A 458 11.41 9.04 -36.34
CA GLU A 458 12.80 9.51 -36.41
C GLU A 458 13.04 10.72 -35.50
N ASP A 459 12.14 11.69 -35.50
CA ASP A 459 12.22 12.86 -34.61
C ASP A 459 12.24 12.46 -33.13
N GLU A 460 11.35 11.56 -32.75
CA GLU A 460 11.27 11.06 -31.37
C GLU A 460 12.50 10.21 -30.99
N ARG A 461 13.02 9.45 -31.94
CA ARG A 461 14.24 8.67 -31.75
C ARG A 461 15.46 9.59 -31.48
N ILE A 462 15.55 10.75 -32.14
CA ILE A 462 16.62 11.72 -31.86
C ILE A 462 16.57 12.21 -30.40
N VAL A 463 15.39 12.53 -29.89
CA VAL A 463 15.19 12.93 -28.48
C VAL A 463 15.59 11.81 -27.54
N PHE A 464 15.11 10.60 -27.82
CA PHE A 464 15.40 9.40 -27.03
C PHE A 464 16.92 9.12 -26.97
N GLU A 465 17.59 9.02 -28.12
CA GLU A 465 19.02 8.71 -28.20
C GLU A 465 19.88 9.76 -27.51
N LYS A 466 19.52 11.05 -27.66
CA LYS A 466 20.18 12.13 -26.94
C LYS A 466 20.06 11.96 -25.42
N THR A 467 18.88 11.68 -24.93
CA THR A 467 18.63 11.47 -23.49
C THR A 467 19.40 10.25 -22.99
N ARG A 468 19.34 9.14 -23.72
CA ARG A 468 20.06 7.90 -23.41
C ARG A 468 21.57 8.12 -23.33
N LYS A 469 22.15 8.85 -24.29
CA LYS A 469 23.58 9.15 -24.31
C LYS A 469 24.02 9.99 -23.11
N LEU A 470 23.21 10.98 -22.71
CA LEU A 470 23.53 11.87 -21.61
C LEU A 470 23.30 11.25 -20.22
N PHE A 471 22.57 10.15 -20.14
CA PHE A 471 22.17 9.57 -18.85
C PHE A 471 23.37 9.26 -17.95
N ARG A 472 24.42 8.63 -18.50
CA ARG A 472 25.61 8.30 -17.71
C ARG A 472 26.40 9.53 -17.28
N GLU A 473 26.50 10.54 -18.13
CA GLU A 473 27.17 11.81 -17.82
C GLU A 473 26.44 12.55 -16.68
N ASN A 474 25.10 12.43 -16.65
CA ASN A 474 24.27 13.10 -15.66
C ASN A 474 24.22 12.39 -14.32
N PHE A 475 24.24 11.05 -14.28
CA PHE A 475 23.86 10.29 -13.08
C PHE A 475 24.86 9.22 -12.64
N TRP A 476 25.88 8.88 -13.46
CA TRP A 476 26.81 7.83 -13.11
C TRP A 476 28.10 8.41 -12.52
N GLU A 477 28.35 8.14 -11.25
CA GLU A 477 29.52 8.63 -10.54
C GLU A 477 30.15 7.50 -9.71
N ASN A 478 31.46 7.26 -9.92
CA ASN A 478 32.23 6.28 -9.13
C ASN A 478 31.59 4.87 -9.04
N GLY A 479 30.98 4.41 -10.13
CA GLY A 479 30.35 3.09 -10.19
C GLY A 479 28.99 3.01 -9.50
N GLN A 480 28.35 4.14 -9.25
CA GLN A 480 27.02 4.23 -8.61
C GLN A 480 26.18 5.30 -9.30
N LEU A 481 24.86 5.18 -9.14
CA LEU A 481 23.94 6.22 -9.55
C LEU A 481 23.75 7.25 -8.43
N ILE A 482 23.91 8.51 -8.78
CA ILE A 482 23.46 9.62 -7.91
C ILE A 482 21.94 9.76 -8.04
N THR A 483 21.29 10.05 -6.93
CA THR A 483 19.82 10.15 -6.89
C THR A 483 19.31 11.36 -7.66
N ASN A 484 19.95 12.51 -7.48
CA ASN A 484 19.57 13.76 -8.10
C ASN A 484 20.80 14.49 -8.65
N ASN A 485 20.64 15.17 -9.79
CA ASN A 485 21.64 16.06 -10.34
C ASN A 485 21.20 17.52 -10.19
N PRO A 486 21.90 18.35 -9.38
CA PRO A 486 21.50 19.72 -9.07
C PRO A 486 21.61 20.69 -10.24
N GLU A 487 22.33 20.35 -11.30
CA GLU A 487 22.45 21.23 -12.47
C GLU A 487 21.12 21.46 -13.19
N ARG A 488 20.16 20.58 -13.02
CA ARG A 488 18.81 20.75 -13.55
C ARG A 488 18.16 22.04 -13.02
N VAL A 489 18.36 22.35 -11.75
CA VAL A 489 17.81 23.57 -11.10
C VAL A 489 18.48 24.82 -11.66
N ASN A 490 19.79 24.77 -11.85
CA ASN A 490 20.55 25.92 -12.38
C ASN A 490 20.07 26.31 -13.78
N LEU A 491 19.67 25.33 -14.59
CA LEU A 491 19.17 25.57 -15.94
C LEU A 491 17.77 26.16 -15.99
N THR A 492 16.90 25.74 -15.10
CA THR A 492 15.49 26.19 -15.08
C THR A 492 15.30 27.51 -14.38
N LYS A 493 16.31 27.99 -13.64
CA LYS A 493 16.22 29.19 -12.79
C LYS A 493 15.05 29.16 -11.79
N ILE A 494 14.53 27.96 -11.49
CA ILE A 494 13.44 27.79 -10.54
C ILE A 494 14.04 27.82 -9.14
N PRO A 495 13.53 28.64 -8.23
CA PRO A 495 13.99 28.68 -6.85
C PRO A 495 13.83 27.30 -6.20
N ARG A 496 14.79 26.92 -5.38
CA ARG A 496 14.67 25.72 -4.54
C ARG A 496 13.79 26.00 -3.37
N PHE A 497 12.80 25.12 -3.17
CA PHE A 497 11.99 25.10 -1.99
C PHE A 497 12.23 23.80 -1.24
N ARG A 498 12.25 23.88 0.08
CA ARG A 498 12.30 22.69 0.91
C ARG A 498 10.95 21.98 0.84
N ARG A 499 11.00 20.68 0.67
CA ARG A 499 9.87 19.83 0.91
C ARG A 499 9.76 19.49 2.39
N GLY A 500 8.57 19.26 2.82
CA GLY A 500 8.26 18.98 4.20
C GLY A 500 7.76 20.21 4.94
N PRO A 501 7.74 20.17 6.26
CA PRO A 501 7.30 21.31 7.05
C PRO A 501 8.10 22.55 6.68
N CYS A 502 7.40 23.58 6.17
CA CYS A 502 8.01 24.87 5.97
C CYS A 502 8.63 25.33 7.30
N GLU A 503 9.90 25.75 7.30
CA GLU A 503 10.54 26.25 8.54
C GLU A 503 9.87 27.49 9.11
N ARG A 504 9.09 28.19 8.28
CA ARG A 504 8.26 29.34 8.71
C ARG A 504 6.87 28.93 9.19
N ARG A 505 6.66 27.62 9.44
CA ARG A 505 5.41 27.17 10.08
C ARG A 505 5.29 27.77 11.46
N GLY A 506 4.08 28.08 11.80
CA GLY A 506 3.77 28.70 13.07
C GLY A 506 3.46 30.20 12.93
N PRO A 507 3.77 30.99 13.95
CA PRO A 507 3.42 32.43 13.98
C PRO A 507 3.96 33.23 12.80
N ASP A 508 5.08 32.82 12.25
CA ASP A 508 5.78 33.53 11.18
C ASP A 508 5.28 33.18 9.77
N CYS A 509 4.40 32.18 9.64
CA CYS A 509 3.82 31.82 8.36
C CYS A 509 2.56 32.64 8.08
N LEU A 510 2.65 33.58 7.17
CA LEU A 510 1.50 34.43 6.80
C LEU A 510 0.33 33.62 6.22
N LEU A 511 0.60 32.54 5.50
CA LEU A 511 -0.43 31.68 4.94
C LEU A 511 -1.21 30.97 6.04
N ILE A 512 -0.51 30.43 7.04
CA ILE A 512 -1.13 29.76 8.18
C ILE A 512 -1.96 30.75 8.98
N ASN A 513 -1.39 31.90 9.32
CA ASN A 513 -2.06 32.91 10.14
C ASN A 513 -3.26 33.55 9.44
N SER A 514 -3.14 33.79 8.13
CA SER A 514 -4.25 34.44 7.37
C SER A 514 -5.41 33.52 7.08
N LYS A 515 -5.16 32.22 6.95
CA LYS A 515 -6.17 31.20 6.62
C LYS A 515 -6.63 30.36 7.83
N GLY A 516 -6.05 30.58 9.01
CA GLY A 516 -6.34 29.76 10.19
C GLY A 516 -5.92 28.29 10.03
N VAL A 517 -5.06 28.00 9.09
CA VAL A 517 -4.60 26.64 8.79
C VAL A 517 -3.68 26.17 9.91
N ARG A 518 -3.95 25.01 10.46
CA ARG A 518 -3.17 24.43 11.56
C ARG A 518 -1.75 24.11 11.11
N SER A 519 -0.85 24.03 12.08
CA SER A 519 0.58 23.72 11.90
C SER A 519 0.90 22.39 11.22
N GLY A 520 -0.08 21.63 10.81
CA GLY A 520 0.04 20.44 9.96
C GLY A 520 -0.27 20.70 8.49
N ALA A 521 -0.62 21.94 8.15
CA ALA A 521 -0.89 22.31 6.76
C ALA A 521 0.28 21.87 5.88
N MET A 522 -0.03 21.09 4.91
CA MET A 522 0.94 20.60 3.96
C MET A 522 1.47 21.78 3.15
N TRP A 523 2.70 21.70 2.76
CA TRP A 523 3.31 22.67 1.85
C TRP A 523 2.52 22.84 0.54
N SER A 524 1.67 21.88 0.17
CA SER A 524 0.67 22.03 -0.91
C SER A 524 -0.31 23.19 -0.68
N GLU A 525 -0.54 23.61 0.56
CA GLU A 525 -1.30 24.81 0.86
C GLU A 525 -0.45 26.08 0.72
N CYS A 526 0.86 25.93 0.73
CA CYS A 526 1.75 27.04 0.42
C CYS A 526 1.70 27.38 -1.08
N ASP A 527 1.53 26.38 -1.93
CA ASP A 527 1.29 26.58 -3.38
C ASP A 527 0.83 25.26 -4.01
N PRO A 528 -0.47 25.04 -4.15
CA PRO A 528 -0.98 23.83 -4.77
C PRO A 528 -0.67 23.71 -6.27
N ASN A 529 -0.49 24.84 -6.96
CA ASN A 529 -0.24 24.89 -8.42
C ASN A 529 1.19 25.20 -8.75
N ASN A 530 1.90 25.83 -7.84
CA ASN A 530 3.29 26.23 -8.02
C ASN A 530 4.01 26.21 -6.68
N ARG A 531 4.43 25.03 -6.29
CA ARG A 531 5.15 24.79 -5.03
C ARG A 531 6.45 25.59 -4.87
N TYR A 532 6.87 26.24 -5.94
CA TYR A 532 8.07 27.07 -5.97
C TYR A 532 7.77 28.55 -5.70
N GLN A 533 6.51 28.92 -5.63
CA GLN A 533 6.07 30.30 -5.46
C GLN A 533 5.07 30.45 -4.33
N CYS A 534 5.35 29.84 -3.17
CA CYS A 534 4.47 30.05 -2.00
C CYS A 534 4.26 31.55 -1.77
N PRO A 535 3.01 32.04 -1.77
CA PRO A 535 2.71 33.47 -1.60
C PRO A 535 3.32 34.05 -0.33
N ALA A 536 3.31 33.29 0.76
CA ALA A 536 3.93 33.72 2.01
C ALA A 536 5.46 33.82 1.93
N CYS A 537 6.11 32.88 1.23
CA CYS A 537 7.56 32.91 1.04
C CYS A 537 7.99 33.98 0.02
N MET A 538 7.18 34.30 -0.97
CA MET A 538 7.46 35.43 -1.86
C MET A 538 7.50 36.77 -1.13
N VAL A 539 6.58 36.98 -0.20
CA VAL A 539 6.55 38.18 0.64
C VAL A 539 7.74 38.25 1.60
N LEU A 540 8.12 37.11 2.18
CA LEU A 540 9.21 37.00 3.16
C LEU A 540 10.59 36.75 2.52
N GLY A 541 10.65 36.57 1.21
CA GLY A 541 11.82 36.19 0.46
C GLY A 541 12.07 34.66 0.45
N PRO A 542 12.93 34.20 -0.44
CA PRO A 542 13.25 32.78 -0.59
C PRO A 542 13.88 32.23 0.70
N LEU A 543 13.60 30.95 0.99
CA LEU A 543 14.32 30.24 2.04
C LEU A 543 15.82 30.15 1.69
N PRO A 544 16.70 30.07 2.68
CA PRO A 544 18.13 29.86 2.44
C PRO A 544 18.36 28.70 1.51
N LYS A 545 19.29 28.85 0.59
CA LYS A 545 19.71 27.79 -0.32
C LYS A 545 20.21 26.61 0.51
N VAL A 546 19.58 25.46 0.39
CA VAL A 546 20.08 24.23 1.01
C VAL A 546 21.05 23.61 0.01
N GLU A 547 22.24 23.31 0.49
CA GLU A 547 23.19 22.56 -0.33
C GLU A 547 22.59 21.19 -0.68
N PRO A 548 22.64 20.77 -1.93
CA PRO A 548 22.14 19.47 -2.33
C PRO A 548 22.90 18.38 -1.61
N VAL A 549 22.17 17.49 -0.97
CA VAL A 549 22.75 16.28 -0.38
C VAL A 549 22.59 15.17 -1.39
N PHE A 550 23.71 14.66 -1.88
CA PHE A 550 23.72 13.50 -2.76
C PHE A 550 23.64 12.24 -1.91
N TYR A 551 22.57 11.49 -2.10
CA TYR A 551 22.43 10.18 -1.49
C TYR A 551 22.66 9.11 -2.54
N HIS A 552 23.46 8.11 -2.19
CA HIS A 552 23.50 6.86 -2.93
C HIS A 552 22.49 5.92 -2.27
N LEU A 553 21.27 5.87 -2.80
CA LEU A 553 20.19 5.09 -2.25
C LEU A 553 20.14 3.70 -2.89
N ILE A 554 19.72 2.71 -2.08
CA ILE A 554 19.55 1.34 -2.56
C ILE A 554 18.58 1.33 -3.74
N SER A 555 17.39 1.90 -3.56
CA SER A 555 16.36 1.91 -4.59
C SER A 555 16.87 2.51 -5.90
N SER A 556 17.45 3.72 -5.90
CA SER A 556 17.97 4.35 -7.12
C SER A 556 19.01 3.51 -7.86
N ASN A 557 19.80 2.73 -7.11
CA ASN A 557 20.87 1.90 -7.67
C ASN A 557 20.38 0.51 -8.11
N LEU A 558 19.28 -0.01 -7.55
CA LEU A 558 18.73 -1.33 -7.87
C LEU A 558 17.56 -1.28 -8.86
N VAL A 559 16.86 -0.16 -8.96
CA VAL A 559 15.75 0.03 -9.92
C VAL A 559 16.15 -0.32 -11.35
N PRO A 560 17.34 0.02 -11.88
CA PRO A 560 17.72 -0.39 -13.24
C PRO A 560 17.66 -1.91 -13.48
N LEU A 561 18.00 -2.72 -12.47
CA LEU A 561 17.88 -4.17 -12.56
C LEU A 561 16.43 -4.63 -12.42
N TYR A 562 15.67 -3.97 -11.56
CA TYR A 562 14.27 -4.30 -11.32
C TYR A 562 13.39 -4.01 -12.54
N VAL A 563 13.62 -2.91 -13.25
CA VAL A 563 12.88 -2.55 -14.48
C VAL A 563 13.50 -3.12 -15.76
N HIS A 564 14.55 -3.95 -15.65
CA HIS A 564 15.28 -4.53 -16.79
C HIS A 564 15.84 -3.48 -17.76
N SER A 565 16.41 -2.42 -17.19
CA SER A 565 16.96 -1.32 -17.98
C SER A 565 18.05 -1.77 -18.96
N THR A 566 17.94 -1.29 -20.20
CA THR A 566 18.93 -1.55 -21.25
C THR A 566 20.12 -0.56 -21.23
N LEU A 567 20.08 0.43 -20.33
CA LEU A 567 21.16 1.42 -20.17
C LEU A 567 22.47 0.81 -19.68
N PHE A 568 22.37 -0.31 -18.95
CA PHE A 568 23.50 -0.98 -18.34
C PHE A 568 23.55 -2.45 -18.70
N LYS A 569 24.74 -2.96 -18.93
CA LYS A 569 24.94 -4.41 -18.92
C LYS A 569 24.86 -4.90 -17.47
N THR A 570 24.25 -6.05 -17.25
CA THR A 570 24.11 -6.63 -15.91
C THR A 570 25.43 -6.71 -15.14
N GLY A 571 26.54 -7.04 -15.81
CA GLY A 571 27.87 -7.10 -15.19
C GLY A 571 28.41 -5.76 -14.72
N GLU A 572 27.95 -4.64 -15.27
CA GLU A 572 28.37 -3.29 -14.84
C GLU A 572 27.73 -2.91 -13.50
N LEU A 573 26.50 -3.42 -13.23
CA LEU A 573 25.78 -3.16 -11.99
C LEU A 573 26.15 -4.13 -10.87
N LYS A 574 26.77 -5.27 -11.18
CA LYS A 574 27.15 -6.28 -10.19
C LYS A 574 27.99 -5.73 -9.04
N PRO A 575 29.06 -4.94 -9.23
CA PRO A 575 29.86 -4.42 -8.13
C PRO A 575 29.05 -3.52 -7.16
N MET A 576 28.04 -2.84 -7.65
CA MET A 576 27.16 -2.02 -6.84
C MET A 576 26.22 -2.91 -5.99
N VAL A 577 25.65 -3.97 -6.58
CA VAL A 577 24.84 -4.95 -5.82
C VAL A 577 25.70 -5.65 -4.76
N GLU A 578 26.94 -6.00 -5.07
CA GLU A 578 27.92 -6.56 -4.12
C GLU A 578 28.19 -5.61 -2.95
N LYS A 579 28.28 -4.32 -3.22
CA LYS A 579 28.47 -3.28 -2.18
C LYS A 579 27.26 -3.20 -1.24
N VAL A 580 26.04 -3.19 -1.78
CA VAL A 580 24.80 -3.20 -0.98
C VAL A 580 24.73 -4.47 -0.13
N TYR A 581 24.98 -5.62 -0.75
CA TYR A 581 24.97 -6.91 -0.04
C TYR A 581 26.04 -6.96 1.08
N SER A 582 27.27 -6.51 0.80
CA SER A 582 28.33 -6.48 1.79
C SER A 582 28.01 -5.62 3.01
N GLN A 583 27.32 -4.49 2.78
CA GLN A 583 26.84 -3.63 3.85
C GLN A 583 25.79 -4.34 4.72
N TYR A 584 24.82 -4.99 4.08
CA TYR A 584 23.81 -5.82 4.75
C TYR A 584 24.46 -7.00 5.51
N GLU A 585 25.40 -7.69 4.89
CA GLU A 585 26.06 -8.87 5.50
C GLU A 585 26.81 -8.52 6.78
N LYS A 586 27.46 -7.35 6.84
CA LYS A 586 28.20 -6.87 8.02
C LYS A 586 27.29 -6.51 9.19
N THR A 587 26.13 -5.96 8.91
CA THR A 587 25.25 -5.38 9.94
C THR A 587 24.05 -6.25 10.26
N GLY A 588 23.64 -7.14 9.35
CA GLY A 588 22.35 -7.87 9.42
C GLY A 588 21.13 -6.97 9.20
N ILE A 589 21.36 -5.69 8.87
CA ILE A 589 20.32 -4.68 8.66
C ILE A 589 20.48 -4.11 7.26
N LEU A 590 19.41 -4.14 6.50
CA LEU A 590 19.36 -3.42 5.23
C LEU A 590 19.06 -1.95 5.51
N SER A 591 19.84 -1.06 4.93
CA SER A 591 19.64 0.38 5.06
C SER A 591 19.29 0.98 3.70
N CYS A 592 18.39 1.93 3.64
CA CYS A 592 18.04 2.62 2.39
C CYS A 592 19.21 3.42 1.81
N ILE A 593 20.26 3.71 2.58
CA ILE A 593 21.43 4.49 2.15
C ILE A 593 22.63 3.56 1.96
N ILE A 594 23.29 3.66 0.80
CA ILE A 594 24.56 2.99 0.54
C ILE A 594 25.68 3.83 1.19
N ASP A 595 26.26 3.32 2.26
CA ASP A 595 27.34 4.00 2.96
C ASP A 595 28.71 3.61 2.38
N SER A 596 29.44 4.61 1.85
CA SER A 596 30.78 4.41 1.33
C SER A 596 31.83 4.11 2.42
N THR A 597 31.56 4.50 3.67
CA THR A 597 32.48 4.32 4.80
C THR A 597 32.29 2.97 5.52
N GLY A 598 31.16 2.28 5.28
CA GLY A 598 30.80 1.04 5.98
C GLY A 598 30.40 1.23 7.44
N THR A 599 30.18 2.46 7.87
CA THR A 599 29.79 2.83 9.24
C THR A 599 28.36 3.31 9.32
N ASN A 600 27.52 2.84 8.42
CA ASN A 600 26.17 3.34 8.26
C ASN A 600 25.39 3.44 9.58
N LYS A 601 25.06 4.66 9.95
CA LYS A 601 24.26 4.97 11.14
C LYS A 601 22.76 4.95 10.83
N ASN A 602 22.37 4.96 9.56
CA ASN A 602 20.99 4.86 9.19
C ASN A 602 20.54 3.39 9.25
N LYS A 603 19.57 3.12 10.09
CA LYS A 603 18.99 1.80 10.30
C LYS A 603 17.61 1.66 9.68
N GLY A 604 17.18 2.67 8.95
CA GLY A 604 15.90 2.73 8.26
C GLY A 604 15.96 2.05 6.88
N THR A 605 14.94 1.29 6.57
CA THR A 605 14.78 0.57 5.29
C THR A 605 13.37 0.79 4.78
N VAL A 606 13.22 0.94 3.47
CA VAL A 606 11.91 0.90 2.83
C VAL A 606 11.53 -0.56 2.58
N GLY A 607 10.24 -0.90 2.72
CA GLY A 607 9.79 -2.28 2.73
C GLY A 607 10.11 -3.07 1.46
N TYR A 608 10.17 -2.43 0.30
CA TYR A 608 10.54 -3.08 -0.99
C TYR A 608 12.04 -3.30 -1.17
N ASP A 609 12.92 -2.64 -0.39
CA ASP A 609 14.38 -2.76 -0.56
C ASP A 609 14.89 -4.20 -0.40
N TYR A 610 14.23 -5.01 0.44
CA TYR A 610 14.57 -6.44 0.57
C TYR A 610 14.35 -7.18 -0.74
N GLY A 611 13.21 -6.96 -1.38
CA GLY A 611 12.87 -7.53 -2.68
C GLY A 611 13.80 -7.03 -3.77
N PHE A 612 14.07 -5.74 -3.81
CA PHE A 612 14.99 -5.14 -4.79
C PHE A 612 16.40 -5.72 -4.68
N LEU A 613 16.92 -5.89 -3.47
CA LEU A 613 18.22 -6.52 -3.29
C LEU A 613 18.21 -7.97 -3.75
N LEU A 614 17.23 -8.77 -3.31
CA LEU A 614 17.11 -10.16 -3.72
C LEU A 614 17.01 -10.30 -5.25
N TYR A 615 16.13 -9.52 -5.85
CA TYR A 615 15.93 -9.49 -7.30
C TYR A 615 17.22 -9.17 -8.05
N SER A 616 17.92 -8.13 -7.61
CA SER A 616 19.17 -7.69 -8.22
C SER A 616 20.32 -8.71 -8.07
N MET A 617 20.39 -9.40 -6.93
CA MET A 617 21.35 -10.49 -6.74
C MET A 617 21.10 -11.65 -7.72
N LEU A 618 19.84 -11.97 -7.97
CA LEU A 618 19.44 -13.01 -8.92
C LEU A 618 19.76 -12.61 -10.37
N GLU A 619 19.49 -11.35 -10.73
CA GLU A 619 19.83 -10.84 -12.08
C GLU A 619 21.34 -10.82 -12.33
N THR A 620 22.14 -10.50 -11.32
CA THR A 620 23.61 -10.42 -11.44
C THR A 620 24.32 -11.75 -11.19
N GLY A 621 23.60 -12.83 -10.93
CA GLY A 621 24.15 -14.14 -10.64
C GLY A 621 25.04 -14.16 -9.40
N MET A 622 24.69 -13.40 -8.37
CA MET A 622 25.42 -13.40 -7.10
C MET A 622 25.09 -14.65 -6.28
N GLY A 623 26.13 -15.23 -5.67
CA GLY A 623 25.96 -16.21 -4.61
C GLY A 623 25.29 -15.62 -3.36
N ASN A 624 24.95 -16.47 -2.39
CA ASN A 624 24.37 -16.09 -1.10
C ASN A 624 22.97 -15.43 -1.16
N ALA A 625 22.28 -15.46 -2.32
CA ALA A 625 20.91 -14.96 -2.45
C ALA A 625 19.94 -15.63 -1.46
N GLU A 626 20.20 -16.87 -1.04
CA GLU A 626 19.40 -17.58 -0.03
C GLU A 626 19.38 -16.85 1.31
N LYS A 627 20.46 -16.19 1.70
CA LYS A 627 20.51 -15.41 2.95
C LYS A 627 19.51 -14.24 2.91
N VAL A 628 19.47 -13.51 1.79
CA VAL A 628 18.52 -12.40 1.59
C VAL A 628 17.09 -12.93 1.41
N TYR A 629 16.90 -14.04 0.70
CA TYR A 629 15.60 -14.71 0.61
C TYR A 629 15.02 -15.04 1.99
N ARG A 630 15.82 -15.66 2.89
CA ARG A 630 15.40 -15.98 4.26
C ARG A 630 15.09 -14.72 5.06
N GLN A 631 15.91 -13.68 4.91
CA GLN A 631 15.68 -12.40 5.58
C GLN A 631 14.37 -11.74 5.10
N THR A 632 14.14 -11.69 3.80
CA THR A 632 12.91 -11.13 3.21
C THR A 632 11.67 -11.80 3.80
N LEU A 633 11.67 -13.12 3.91
CA LEU A 633 10.57 -13.86 4.55
C LEU A 633 10.48 -13.63 6.07
N SER A 634 11.59 -13.33 6.75
CA SER A 634 11.61 -13.17 8.20
C SER A 634 11.06 -11.84 8.70
N VAL A 635 11.09 -10.81 7.87
CA VAL A 635 10.63 -9.45 8.23
C VAL A 635 9.15 -9.21 7.96
N THR A 636 8.40 -10.20 7.48
CA THR A 636 6.95 -10.10 7.42
C THR A 636 6.36 -9.91 8.82
N ASP A 637 5.34 -9.09 8.93
CA ASP A 637 4.60 -8.91 10.19
C ASP A 637 3.70 -10.11 10.51
N SER A 638 2.90 -10.04 11.57
CA SER A 638 1.99 -11.12 11.96
C SER A 638 0.84 -11.32 10.96
N ALA A 639 0.57 -10.38 10.06
CA ALA A 639 -0.35 -10.57 8.94
C ALA A 639 0.30 -11.27 7.72
N GLY A 640 1.60 -11.61 7.79
CA GLY A 640 2.33 -12.35 6.75
C GLY A 640 2.74 -11.51 5.55
N VAL A 641 2.70 -10.18 5.69
CA VAL A 641 2.98 -9.21 4.63
C VAL A 641 3.99 -8.16 5.09
N TRP A 642 4.37 -7.24 4.22
CA TRP A 642 5.37 -6.23 4.52
C TRP A 642 4.76 -4.87 4.85
N SER A 643 5.53 -4.11 5.63
CA SER A 643 5.25 -2.72 6.01
C SER A 643 5.95 -1.76 5.07
N GLU A 644 5.50 -0.50 5.07
CA GLU A 644 6.10 0.57 4.29
C GLU A 644 7.57 0.80 4.66
N TYR A 645 7.86 0.80 5.97
CA TYR A 645 9.21 1.03 6.50
C TYR A 645 9.57 0.01 7.57
N TYR A 646 10.87 -0.12 7.76
CA TYR A 646 11.49 -0.89 8.83
C TYR A 646 12.54 -0.06 9.54
N LEU A 647 12.63 -0.23 10.85
CA LEU A 647 13.71 0.28 11.67
C LEU A 647 14.40 -0.91 12.34
N GLU A 648 15.66 -1.14 12.04
CA GLU A 648 16.40 -2.32 12.53
C GLU A 648 15.67 -3.66 12.25
N ASN A 649 15.13 -3.84 11.06
CA ASN A 649 14.29 -4.97 10.62
C ASN A 649 12.95 -5.10 11.37
N ILE A 650 12.56 -4.13 12.18
CA ILE A 650 11.26 -4.09 12.85
C ILE A 650 10.30 -3.26 12.00
N PRO A 651 9.12 -3.79 11.66
CA PRO A 651 8.11 -3.05 10.90
C PRO A 651 7.75 -1.72 11.57
N TYR A 652 7.69 -0.66 10.76
CA TYR A 652 7.47 0.72 11.23
C TYR A 652 6.46 1.45 10.34
N LEU A 653 5.68 2.38 10.89
CA LEU A 653 4.65 3.17 10.22
C LEU A 653 3.52 2.34 9.59
N THR A 654 3.22 2.55 8.31
CA THR A 654 2.06 1.96 7.64
C THR A 654 2.26 0.47 7.40
N ARG A 655 1.34 -0.33 7.90
CA ARG A 655 1.32 -1.78 7.74
C ARG A 655 0.44 -2.18 6.56
N TYR A 656 0.52 -3.47 6.18
CA TYR A 656 -0.34 -4.09 5.17
C TYR A 656 -0.26 -3.38 3.82
N ARG A 657 0.98 -3.18 3.36
CA ARG A 657 1.32 -2.39 2.16
C ARG A 657 1.35 -3.26 0.90
N PRO A 658 0.52 -2.97 -0.11
CA PRO A 658 0.45 -3.77 -1.33
C PRO A 658 1.73 -3.71 -2.16
N TRP A 659 2.29 -2.51 -2.39
CA TRP A 659 3.47 -2.38 -3.23
C TRP A 659 4.69 -3.09 -2.66
N GLU A 660 5.02 -2.83 -1.41
CA GLU A 660 6.16 -3.45 -0.74
C GLU A 660 6.01 -4.97 -0.72
N SER A 661 4.81 -5.45 -0.50
CA SER A 661 4.52 -6.89 -0.50
C SER A 661 4.61 -7.50 -1.90
N ALA A 662 4.15 -6.77 -2.92
CA ALA A 662 4.21 -7.21 -4.31
C ALA A 662 5.65 -7.30 -4.84
N ALA A 663 6.48 -6.29 -4.56
CA ALA A 663 7.90 -6.31 -4.95
C ALA A 663 8.67 -7.45 -4.26
N ASN A 664 8.41 -7.66 -2.97
CA ASN A 664 9.05 -8.74 -2.23
C ASN A 664 8.60 -10.12 -2.70
N ILE A 665 7.30 -10.34 -2.95
CA ILE A 665 6.81 -11.65 -3.40
C ILE A 665 7.30 -11.98 -4.82
N GLU A 666 7.41 -10.99 -5.72
CA GLU A 666 7.99 -11.18 -7.04
C GLU A 666 9.44 -11.70 -6.94
N ALA A 667 10.26 -11.06 -6.12
CA ALA A 667 11.65 -11.46 -5.90
C ALA A 667 11.77 -12.86 -5.27
N LEU A 668 10.90 -13.19 -4.32
CA LEU A 668 10.86 -14.51 -3.67
C LEU A 668 10.47 -15.62 -4.67
N ILE A 669 9.47 -15.38 -5.51
CA ILE A 669 9.07 -16.31 -6.57
C ILE A 669 10.19 -16.49 -7.59
N LYS A 670 10.86 -15.41 -7.98
CA LYS A 670 12.02 -15.45 -8.87
C LYS A 670 13.15 -16.31 -8.30
N PHE A 671 13.49 -16.13 -7.03
CA PHE A 671 14.45 -16.97 -6.32
C PHE A 671 14.04 -18.46 -6.38
N ALA A 672 12.80 -18.76 -6.03
CA ALA A 672 12.29 -20.11 -6.01
C ALA A 672 12.31 -20.79 -7.40
N ASN A 673 12.02 -20.05 -8.46
CA ASN A 673 12.09 -20.53 -9.83
C ASN A 673 13.53 -20.80 -10.31
N GLN A 674 14.52 -20.08 -9.77
CA GLN A 674 15.95 -20.30 -10.09
C GLN A 674 16.60 -21.38 -9.21
N TYR A 675 16.01 -21.70 -8.07
CA TYR A 675 16.53 -22.67 -7.12
C TYR A 675 16.61 -24.11 -7.70
N GLN A 676 15.84 -24.37 -8.76
CA GLN A 676 15.83 -25.67 -9.47
C GLN A 676 16.92 -25.81 -10.53
N LYS A 677 17.52 -24.69 -10.92
CA LYS A 677 18.55 -24.69 -11.98
C LYS A 677 19.96 -24.76 -11.41
#